data_a243b5b021c4d6b59d6c2a00935d6ade
#
_entry.id   a243b5b021c4d6b59d6c2a00935d6ade
#
_cell.length_a   1.000
_cell.length_b   1.000
_cell.length_c   1.000
_cell.angle_alpha   90.00
_cell.angle_beta   90.00
_cell.angle_gamma   90.00
#
_symmetry.space_group_name_H-M   'P 1'
#
loop_
_entity.id
_entity.type
_entity.pdbx_description
1 polymer ?
#
loop_
_entity_poly.entity_id
_entity_poly.type
_entity_poly.pdbx_seq_one_letter_code
_entity_poly.pdbx_strand_id
1 'polypeptide(L)'
;MSRQSNAAATFLRWLSTIVTAGLFAGAACAQSIPSYVGSGPLLPLILQMPANSWLQVNANAYSDVWTPPSREPLDNGSPQNPSKIILPWSSFAWDSNRGDIILYGGGHANYPGNDVYRWHSTTLQWERASLPSEIYNDPVAGFLAIDGVDNAPISSHTYDNNIFLPIVDRFQTWGGATYNNGFFYVRVSETNPNTTRPIGPYLFDPNRADGNKVGGTTGSNVKRVDPTSIAGGQMWQNRDIFLHIPNQALPGTHVNGCTGYAAEGGHDVVYTAASSLYGTTLDLYRYQLTDLANPFLDQSTKVGVFSAGVTGQTTCGYDPVRKLFVRTGNNTAPFQFWDLTSPDPANPDKNVQIESTIANLQSWLSAQGINIQNCALEFDPSRGTFLLWCGGGAIWELHEPPSSNTVSGWSVTQRTQSSFVPPGIVGTGIMGKWHYAPYYDVFVGLEDANQGEVWLYKPVGWVQPNPPGNSLPTVSITSPADGTTVVPATPLSLTANASDPGGSIARVEYYANGLKLGQATAAPYTVAWKPIPVGTYAIVAVAVDNVGGMTLSAPVNLTVNATLSTVTLQRGLNGYAGASDTFLDNTARTLVHDASNPLYLDLTNYSPLLRFAIYQSEGGPVPNGTILQSASLQLYKQFYDETVQLNALLKPWVEAEATWNLAQTGTAWSLGGASAAGSDYDGTADDLLTPSFSPGWVAFDVTARVQQWANNRSANFGWRLSQTTVGNNPKTFNSSEYTTDATLRPKLTVVYSGGSSNAAPMATLLTPADGATMGLGGSFTLTASASDPDGTVSKVEYYAGAVKVGQATSSPYTFVWTPSASGTYVLTAVATDNGGLTGTSTAATVTVTAVTGTTVVLQRGLNGYALVSDTFLDKNLQTTVRGAMTPLYLDSAAYTPLIRFGVFQAEGGPVPTGATIQSATLQLYKQYYDDTIRLNPLLKPWVENQATWLLSQTGIPWTTAGAAGVGSDYASSADAVISVPFNPGWVTFDVTARIQQWANNSSTNFGWRL
;
A
#
# COMPACT_ATOMS: atom_id res chain seq x y z
N MET A 1 10.55 75.52 -1.25
CA MET A 1 11.60 74.53 -1.62
C MET A 1 11.95 73.72 -0.38
N SER A 2 11.31 72.61 -0.10
CA SER A 2 11.70 71.57 0.85
C SER A 2 10.51 70.69 1.22
N ARG A 3 10.11 69.83 0.31
CA ARG A 3 9.14 68.72 0.57
C ARG A 3 9.18 67.69 -0.54
N GLN A 4 10.40 67.26 -1.00
CA GLN A 4 10.47 66.18 -1.97
C GLN A 4 11.59 65.13 -1.72
N SER A 5 12.12 65.05 -0.48
CA SER A 5 13.24 64.11 -0.17
C SER A 5 12.86 62.95 0.76
N ASN A 6 11.63 62.85 1.28
CA ASN A 6 11.27 61.77 2.22
C ASN A 6 10.47 60.62 1.59
N ALA A 7 10.01 60.72 0.35
CA ALA A 7 9.25 59.66 -0.30
C ALA A 7 10.19 58.61 -0.96
N ALA A 8 11.40 59.02 -1.38
CA ALA A 8 12.35 58.13 -2.02
C ALA A 8 13.10 57.21 -1.03
N ALA A 9 13.32 57.67 0.20
CA ALA A 9 13.99 56.85 1.24
C ALA A 9 13.05 55.76 1.84
N THR A 10 11.76 55.99 1.85
CA THR A 10 10.78 54.96 2.33
C THR A 10 10.54 53.93 1.25
N PHE A 11 10.57 54.27 -0.01
CA PHE A 11 10.40 53.33 -1.12
C PHE A 11 11.63 52.43 -1.29
N LEU A 12 12.86 52.93 -1.06
CA LEU A 12 14.08 52.12 -1.08
C LEU A 12 14.19 51.19 0.13
N ARG A 13 13.62 51.53 1.28
CA ARG A 13 13.55 50.58 2.42
C ARG A 13 12.52 49.48 2.21
N TRP A 14 11.43 49.75 1.50
CA TRP A 14 10.46 48.67 1.13
C TRP A 14 11.03 47.76 0.04
N LEU A 15 11.73 48.28 -0.95
CA LEU A 15 12.38 47.42 -1.96
C LEU A 15 13.54 46.59 -1.37
N SER A 16 14.28 47.08 -0.37
CA SER A 16 15.34 46.31 0.26
C SER A 16 14.77 45.19 1.17
N THR A 17 13.60 45.37 1.75
CA THR A 17 12.92 44.33 2.59
C THR A 17 12.26 43.24 1.73
N ILE A 18 11.75 43.60 0.54
CA ILE A 18 11.21 42.59 -0.41
C ILE A 18 12.34 41.85 -1.13
N VAL A 19 13.46 42.48 -1.42
CA VAL A 19 14.63 41.83 -2.05
C VAL A 19 15.38 40.93 -1.06
N THR A 20 15.40 41.28 0.23
CA THR A 20 16.00 40.37 1.25
C THR A 20 15.07 39.22 1.65
N ALA A 21 13.75 39.37 1.63
CA ALA A 21 12.83 38.25 1.82
C ALA A 21 12.81 37.28 0.59
N GLY A 22 13.02 37.79 -0.63
CA GLY A 22 13.13 36.98 -1.84
C GLY A 22 14.50 36.31 -2.05
N LEU A 23 15.55 36.71 -1.33
CA LEU A 23 16.90 36.12 -1.43
C LEU A 23 17.20 35.05 -0.35
N PHE A 24 16.38 34.97 0.69
CA PHE A 24 16.51 33.91 1.70
C PHE A 24 15.69 32.65 1.38
N ALA A 25 14.71 32.70 0.46
CA ALA A 25 14.05 31.51 -0.11
C ALA A 25 14.91 30.80 -1.20
N GLY A 26 16.07 31.36 -1.57
CA GLY A 26 16.89 30.89 -2.69
C GLY A 26 18.12 30.06 -2.32
N ALA A 27 18.29 29.67 -1.06
CA ALA A 27 19.41 28.81 -0.64
C ALA A 27 19.00 27.38 -0.24
N ALA A 28 17.72 27.01 -0.39
CA ALA A 28 17.37 25.61 -0.50
C ALA A 28 17.88 25.13 -1.87
N CYS A 29 18.84 24.24 -1.90
CA CYS A 29 19.42 23.60 -3.08
C CYS A 29 18.40 23.53 -4.22
N ALA A 30 18.79 23.94 -5.43
CA ALA A 30 18.07 23.64 -6.66
C ALA A 30 18.15 22.12 -6.94
N GLN A 31 17.51 21.34 -6.09
CA GLN A 31 17.37 19.90 -6.23
C GLN A 31 16.27 19.65 -7.25
N SER A 32 16.57 18.85 -8.28
CA SER A 32 15.56 18.47 -9.27
C SER A 32 14.37 17.84 -8.57
N ILE A 33 13.15 18.27 -8.92
CA ILE A 33 11.93 17.62 -8.39
C ILE A 33 11.96 16.14 -8.78
N PRO A 34 11.79 15.21 -7.85
CA PRO A 34 11.74 13.78 -8.16
C PRO A 34 10.66 13.45 -9.17
N SER A 35 10.93 12.51 -10.07
CA SER A 35 10.01 12.14 -11.14
C SER A 35 8.65 11.66 -10.65
N TYR A 36 8.56 11.09 -9.45
CA TYR A 36 7.29 10.62 -8.88
C TYR A 36 6.27 11.77 -8.67
N VAL A 37 6.72 12.99 -8.43
CA VAL A 37 5.84 14.16 -8.24
C VAL A 37 5.07 14.47 -9.52
N GLY A 38 5.75 14.41 -10.68
CA GLY A 38 5.16 14.70 -11.99
C GLY A 38 4.45 13.49 -12.64
N SER A 39 4.70 12.28 -12.19
CA SER A 39 4.17 11.05 -12.81
C SER A 39 2.97 10.43 -12.10
N GLY A 40 2.81 10.69 -10.78
CA GLY A 40 1.76 10.09 -9.97
C GLY A 40 0.43 10.88 -9.97
N PRO A 41 -0.64 10.28 -9.45
CA PRO A 41 -1.95 10.92 -9.34
C PRO A 41 -2.04 11.97 -8.22
N LEU A 42 -1.07 12.04 -7.31
CA LEU A 42 -1.18 12.80 -6.08
C LEU A 42 -1.17 14.31 -6.35
N LEU A 43 -0.21 14.83 -7.14
CA LEU A 43 -0.12 16.26 -7.44
C LEU A 43 -1.38 16.81 -8.15
N PRO A 44 -1.95 16.13 -9.16
CA PRO A 44 -3.24 16.51 -9.74
C PRO A 44 -4.39 16.64 -8.73
N LEU A 45 -4.42 15.77 -7.71
CA LEU A 45 -5.41 15.86 -6.63
C LEU A 45 -5.16 17.07 -5.71
N ILE A 46 -3.89 17.29 -5.34
CA ILE A 46 -3.49 18.46 -4.52
C ILE A 46 -3.80 19.78 -5.24
N LEU A 47 -3.62 19.84 -6.57
CA LEU A 47 -3.98 21.02 -7.35
C LEU A 47 -5.47 21.38 -7.23
N GLN A 48 -6.34 20.39 -7.12
CA GLN A 48 -7.79 20.56 -6.99
C GLN A 48 -8.22 20.91 -5.55
N MET A 49 -7.37 20.67 -4.54
CA MET A 49 -7.69 21.01 -3.16
C MET A 49 -7.66 22.53 -2.95
N PRO A 50 -8.65 23.12 -2.27
CA PRO A 50 -8.52 24.46 -1.71
C PRO A 50 -7.36 24.52 -0.68
N ALA A 51 -6.74 25.67 -0.53
CA ALA A 51 -5.86 25.90 0.61
C ALA A 51 -6.64 25.78 1.94
N ASN A 52 -5.99 25.35 3.01
CA ASN A 52 -6.62 25.05 4.29
C ASN A 52 -7.70 23.97 4.17
N SER A 53 -7.45 22.89 3.47
CA SER A 53 -8.40 21.78 3.33
C SER A 53 -7.72 20.43 3.48
N TRP A 54 -8.55 19.41 3.70
CA TRP A 54 -8.14 18.01 3.82
C TRP A 54 -8.60 17.20 2.62
N LEU A 55 -7.88 16.13 2.33
CA LEU A 55 -8.22 15.13 1.31
C LEU A 55 -7.76 13.75 1.74
N GLN A 56 -8.66 12.76 1.72
CA GLN A 56 -8.30 11.35 1.87
C GLN A 56 -7.89 10.76 0.53
N VAL A 57 -6.80 9.99 0.49
CA VAL A 57 -6.14 9.58 -0.77
C VAL A 57 -5.85 8.09 -0.88
N ASN A 58 -6.62 7.24 -0.23
CA ASN A 58 -6.45 5.78 -0.33
C ASN A 58 -7.14 5.21 -1.57
N ALA A 59 -6.45 4.34 -2.31
CA ALA A 59 -7.03 3.52 -3.38
C ALA A 59 -7.33 2.07 -2.93
N ASN A 60 -6.76 1.61 -1.80
CA ASN A 60 -7.09 0.37 -1.12
C ASN A 60 -7.00 0.55 0.39
N ALA A 61 -7.52 -0.40 1.16
CA ALA A 61 -7.41 -0.40 2.60
C ALA A 61 -6.06 -0.98 3.06
N TYR A 62 -5.54 -0.50 4.19
CA TYR A 62 -4.36 -1.08 4.83
C TYR A 62 -4.56 -2.57 5.20
N SER A 63 -5.77 -2.94 5.61
CA SER A 63 -6.13 -4.33 5.90
C SER A 63 -6.05 -5.28 4.71
N ASP A 64 -6.15 -4.77 3.47
CA ASP A 64 -6.05 -5.59 2.26
C ASP A 64 -4.65 -6.17 2.05
N VAL A 65 -3.64 -5.55 2.65
CA VAL A 65 -2.22 -5.92 2.49
C VAL A 65 -1.58 -6.48 3.75
N TRP A 66 -2.37 -6.67 4.84
CA TRP A 66 -1.83 -7.22 6.07
C TRP A 66 -1.11 -8.54 5.86
N THR A 67 -0.16 -8.82 6.72
CA THR A 67 0.41 -10.16 6.84
C THR A 67 -0.72 -11.15 7.08
N PRO A 68 -0.82 -12.23 6.26
CA PRO A 68 -1.86 -13.23 6.45
C PRO A 68 -1.76 -13.86 7.84
N PRO A 69 -2.88 -14.22 8.50
CA PRO A 69 -2.87 -14.83 9.84
C PRO A 69 -2.00 -16.09 9.94
N SER A 70 -1.82 -16.81 8.83
CA SER A 70 -0.92 -17.98 8.77
C SER A 70 0.56 -17.62 8.80
N ARG A 71 0.90 -16.34 8.65
CA ARG A 71 2.28 -15.80 8.60
C ARG A 71 2.58 -14.84 9.75
N GLU A 72 1.62 -14.54 10.60
CA GLU A 72 1.83 -13.71 11.80
C GLU A 72 2.64 -14.49 12.84
N PRO A 73 3.66 -13.87 13.47
CA PRO A 73 4.41 -14.53 14.52
C PRO A 73 3.50 -14.81 15.74
N LEU A 74 3.77 -15.91 16.41
CA LEU A 74 3.00 -16.33 17.59
C LEU A 74 3.68 -15.90 18.87
N ASP A 75 2.93 -15.16 19.68
CA ASP A 75 3.20 -15.01 21.11
C ASP A 75 2.10 -15.73 21.90
N ASN A 76 2.50 -16.65 22.78
CA ASN A 76 1.60 -17.37 23.70
C ASN A 76 0.34 -17.97 23.04
N GLY A 77 0.37 -18.23 21.74
CA GLY A 77 -0.70 -18.87 20.97
C GLY A 77 -1.83 -17.95 20.51
N SER A 78 -1.76 -16.64 20.77
CA SER A 78 -2.78 -15.67 20.32
C SER A 78 -2.25 -14.80 19.19
N PRO A 79 -2.83 -14.86 17.98
CA PRO A 79 -2.46 -13.96 16.90
C PRO A 79 -2.89 -12.53 17.19
N GLN A 80 -2.01 -11.58 16.95
CA GLN A 80 -2.30 -10.16 16.93
C GLN A 80 -2.15 -9.68 15.49
N ASN A 81 -3.11 -8.94 14.97
CA ASN A 81 -3.06 -8.48 13.60
C ASN A 81 -2.32 -7.13 13.45
N PRO A 82 -1.87 -6.77 12.23
CA PRO A 82 -1.12 -5.54 11.95
C PRO A 82 -1.86 -4.22 12.23
N SER A 83 -3.17 -4.21 12.56
CA SER A 83 -3.84 -2.99 13.03
C SER A 83 -3.12 -2.37 14.23
N LYS A 84 -2.45 -3.20 15.01
CA LYS A 84 -1.66 -2.78 16.17
C LYS A 84 -0.35 -2.05 15.81
N ILE A 85 -0.02 -1.94 14.53
CA ILE A 85 1.09 -1.09 14.07
C ILE A 85 0.65 0.38 14.05
N ILE A 86 -0.56 0.70 13.62
CA ILE A 86 -1.08 2.09 13.59
C ILE A 86 -1.66 2.52 14.93
N LEU A 87 -2.43 1.64 15.60
CA LEU A 87 -3.25 1.99 16.74
C LEU A 87 -2.49 2.49 17.98
N PRO A 88 -1.41 1.83 18.51
CA PRO A 88 -0.71 2.27 19.70
C PRO A 88 0.58 3.01 19.35
N TRP A 89 0.84 4.14 20.04
CA TRP A 89 2.13 4.85 20.12
C TRP A 89 3.05 4.63 18.90
N SER A 90 2.57 4.94 17.70
CA SER A 90 3.25 4.62 16.47
C SER A 90 3.60 5.85 15.65
N SER A 91 4.51 5.68 14.73
CA SER A 91 4.92 6.66 13.74
C SER A 91 5.13 5.99 12.37
N PHE A 92 5.13 6.80 11.33
CA PHE A 92 5.68 6.44 10.04
C PHE A 92 6.86 7.36 9.69
N ALA A 93 7.56 7.09 8.61
CA ALA A 93 8.48 8.05 8.01
C ALA A 93 8.04 8.37 6.59
N TRP A 94 8.21 9.63 6.17
CA TRP A 94 8.00 10.04 4.79
C TRP A 94 9.27 9.83 3.98
N ASP A 95 9.27 8.88 3.05
CA ASP A 95 10.36 8.64 2.10
C ASP A 95 10.31 9.72 1.01
N SER A 96 11.10 10.77 1.18
CA SER A 96 11.17 11.88 0.21
C SER A 96 11.82 11.50 -1.13
N ASN A 97 12.52 10.38 -1.22
CA ASN A 97 13.13 9.92 -2.46
C ASN A 97 12.12 9.24 -3.39
N ARG A 98 11.05 8.63 -2.82
CA ARG A 98 10.02 7.88 -3.57
C ARG A 98 8.62 8.47 -3.43
N GLY A 99 8.39 9.32 -2.43
CA GLY A 99 7.07 9.84 -2.10
C GLY A 99 6.19 8.82 -1.39
N ASP A 100 6.78 8.00 -0.52
CA ASP A 100 6.10 6.89 0.14
C ASP A 100 5.99 7.12 1.66
N ILE A 101 4.91 6.63 2.26
CA ILE A 101 4.89 6.36 3.70
C ILE A 101 5.62 5.03 3.93
N ILE A 102 6.53 4.97 4.90
CA ILE A 102 7.10 3.73 5.42
C ILE A 102 6.63 3.55 6.85
N LEU A 103 5.85 2.49 7.09
CA LEU A 103 5.21 2.20 8.37
C LEU A 103 5.83 0.94 9.00
N TYR A 104 6.29 1.07 10.24
CA TYR A 104 6.83 0.00 11.07
C TYR A 104 6.49 0.27 12.54
N GLY A 105 6.15 -0.78 13.30
CA GLY A 105 5.85 -0.62 14.72
C GLY A 105 5.13 -1.83 15.32
N GLY A 106 4.30 -1.57 16.33
CA GLY A 106 3.45 -2.57 17.00
C GLY A 106 3.79 -2.84 18.46
N GLY A 107 5.04 -3.15 18.78
CA GLY A 107 5.72 -3.35 20.09
C GLY A 107 4.90 -3.64 21.34
N HIS A 108 5.59 -3.78 22.46
CA HIS A 108 5.15 -3.85 23.85
C HIS A 108 3.79 -4.54 24.09
N ALA A 109 3.74 -5.86 23.84
CA ALA A 109 2.54 -6.71 24.01
C ALA A 109 1.33 -6.40 23.09
N ASN A 110 1.51 -5.61 22.02
CA ASN A 110 0.44 -5.35 21.03
C ASN A 110 0.59 -6.19 19.78
N TYR A 111 1.71 -6.06 19.06
CA TYR A 111 2.00 -6.84 17.86
C TYR A 111 3.47 -7.23 17.81
N PRO A 112 3.80 -8.53 17.76
CA PRO A 112 5.19 -8.99 17.76
C PRO A 112 5.90 -8.89 16.41
N GLY A 113 5.16 -8.74 15.31
CA GLY A 113 5.71 -8.73 13.96
C GLY A 113 6.57 -7.51 13.67
N ASN A 114 7.63 -7.72 12.92
CA ASN A 114 8.55 -6.68 12.43
C ASN A 114 8.39 -6.42 10.93
N ASP A 115 7.23 -6.75 10.39
CA ASP A 115 6.84 -6.47 9.02
C ASP A 115 6.75 -4.95 8.77
N VAL A 116 7.04 -4.58 7.54
CA VAL A 116 7.02 -3.20 7.07
C VAL A 116 5.96 -3.05 6.01
N TYR A 117 5.27 -1.92 6.03
CA TYR A 117 4.27 -1.55 5.04
C TYR A 117 4.64 -0.24 4.38
N ARG A 118 4.20 -0.05 3.13
CA ARG A 118 4.36 1.22 2.41
C ARG A 118 3.04 1.65 1.80
N TRP A 119 2.84 2.95 1.75
CA TRP A 119 1.82 3.56 0.91
C TRP A 119 2.50 4.45 -0.12
N HIS A 120 2.09 4.35 -1.38
CA HIS A 120 2.75 5.00 -2.50
C HIS A 120 1.95 6.20 -3.00
N SER A 121 2.56 7.38 -3.08
CA SER A 121 1.96 8.56 -3.71
C SER A 121 1.71 8.39 -5.22
N THR A 122 2.42 7.47 -5.87
CA THR A 122 2.31 7.18 -7.29
C THR A 122 1.11 6.31 -7.66
N THR A 123 0.58 5.53 -6.72
CA THR A 123 -0.56 4.61 -6.93
C THR A 123 -1.69 4.85 -5.94
N LEU A 124 -1.46 5.60 -4.87
CA LEU A 124 -2.34 5.82 -3.73
C LEU A 124 -2.71 4.52 -3.00
N GLN A 125 -1.84 3.52 -3.05
CA GLN A 125 -2.10 2.19 -2.53
C GLN A 125 -1.12 1.80 -1.43
N TRP A 126 -1.65 1.07 -0.45
CA TRP A 126 -0.86 0.33 0.50
C TRP A 126 -0.30 -0.95 -0.13
N GLU A 127 0.92 -1.28 0.25
CA GLU A 127 1.53 -2.59 -0.01
C GLU A 127 2.24 -3.10 1.25
N ARG A 128 2.42 -4.40 1.36
CA ARG A 128 3.34 -4.99 2.32
C ARG A 128 4.74 -4.97 1.74
N ALA A 129 5.68 -4.36 2.45
CA ALA A 129 7.08 -4.24 2.04
C ALA A 129 7.96 -5.40 2.56
N SER A 130 7.54 -6.07 3.65
CA SER A 130 8.16 -7.32 4.13
C SER A 130 7.16 -8.15 4.90
N LEU A 131 7.37 -9.47 4.95
CA LEU A 131 6.75 -10.35 5.94
C LEU A 131 7.51 -10.23 7.27
N PRO A 132 6.85 -10.51 8.41
CA PRO A 132 7.52 -10.55 9.70
C PRO A 132 8.40 -11.80 9.83
N SER A 133 9.45 -11.67 10.60
CA SER A 133 10.23 -12.79 11.11
C SER A 133 9.44 -13.55 12.18
N GLU A 134 9.62 -14.85 12.30
CA GLU A 134 9.23 -15.56 13.51
C GLU A 134 9.99 -15.02 14.72
N ILE A 135 9.40 -15.16 15.89
CA ILE A 135 10.01 -14.77 17.16
C ILE A 135 10.30 -16.00 18.01
N TYR A 136 11.32 -15.91 18.84
CA TYR A 136 11.63 -16.88 19.87
C TYR A 136 11.87 -16.16 21.20
N ASN A 137 11.61 -16.83 22.32
CA ASN A 137 11.83 -16.28 23.65
C ASN A 137 13.23 -16.68 24.14
N ASP A 138 14.14 -15.72 24.15
CA ASP A 138 15.47 -15.88 24.74
C ASP A 138 15.33 -15.75 26.28
N PRO A 139 15.97 -16.64 27.07
CA PRO A 139 15.82 -16.65 28.52
C PRO A 139 16.37 -15.40 29.22
N VAL A 140 17.20 -14.60 28.57
CA VAL A 140 17.85 -13.39 29.11
C VAL A 140 17.32 -12.11 28.44
N ALA A 141 17.19 -12.14 27.12
CA ALA A 141 16.80 -10.97 26.33
C ALA A 141 15.29 -10.88 26.05
N GLY A 142 14.51 -11.92 26.36
CA GLY A 142 13.10 -11.99 26.01
C GLY A 142 12.88 -12.27 24.52
N PHE A 143 11.76 -11.83 23.95
CA PHE A 143 11.44 -12.10 22.55
C PHE A 143 12.42 -11.42 21.59
N LEU A 144 12.95 -12.19 20.65
CA LEU A 144 13.84 -11.74 19.59
C LEU A 144 13.37 -12.32 18.25
N ALA A 145 13.72 -11.65 17.14
CA ALA A 145 13.52 -12.17 15.80
C ALA A 145 14.44 -13.37 15.54
N ILE A 146 13.95 -14.42 14.90
CA ILE A 146 14.73 -15.64 14.62
C ILE A 146 15.93 -15.39 13.69
N ASP A 147 15.85 -14.34 12.88
CA ASP A 147 16.93 -13.89 12.00
C ASP A 147 18.15 -13.38 12.76
N GLY A 148 18.02 -13.18 14.07
CA GLY A 148 19.01 -12.58 14.93
C GLY A 148 18.99 -11.04 14.93
N VAL A 149 19.39 -10.48 16.04
CA VAL A 149 19.30 -9.02 16.31
C VAL A 149 20.19 -8.15 15.41
N ASP A 150 21.15 -8.74 14.72
CA ASP A 150 21.98 -7.99 13.76
C ASP A 150 21.29 -7.88 12.39
N ASN A 151 20.28 -8.71 12.12
CA ASN A 151 19.63 -8.84 10.83
C ASN A 151 18.16 -8.38 10.81
N ALA A 152 17.52 -8.30 11.98
CA ALA A 152 16.14 -7.85 12.06
C ALA A 152 15.82 -7.33 13.47
N PRO A 153 15.08 -6.20 13.62
CA PRO A 153 14.59 -5.77 14.91
C PRO A 153 13.45 -6.66 15.40
N ILE A 154 13.18 -6.64 16.69
CA ILE A 154 11.87 -7.01 17.25
C ILE A 154 10.96 -5.79 17.15
N SER A 155 9.63 -5.97 17.02
CA SER A 155 8.72 -4.85 16.94
C SER A 155 8.76 -3.92 18.15
N SER A 156 8.40 -2.64 17.98
CA SER A 156 8.39 -1.65 19.05
C SER A 156 7.25 -0.64 18.88
N HIS A 157 6.80 -0.04 19.98
CA HIS A 157 6.07 1.22 19.92
C HIS A 157 7.04 2.31 19.50
N THR A 158 6.82 2.91 18.37
CA THR A 158 7.80 3.82 17.77
C THR A 158 7.62 5.27 18.20
N TYR A 159 6.50 5.62 18.84
CA TYR A 159 6.17 6.99 19.27
C TYR A 159 6.32 7.98 18.11
N ASP A 160 7.45 8.69 18.02
CA ASP A 160 7.84 9.56 16.93
C ASP A 160 9.34 9.35 16.61
N ASN A 161 9.75 8.07 16.55
CA ASN A 161 11.15 7.66 16.41
C ASN A 161 11.45 6.95 15.08
N ASN A 162 10.55 7.03 14.11
CA ASN A 162 10.78 6.58 12.75
C ASN A 162 11.10 7.78 11.86
N ILE A 163 12.17 7.68 11.08
CA ILE A 163 12.62 8.78 10.22
C ILE A 163 13.21 8.23 8.93
N PHE A 164 13.11 9.00 7.85
CA PHE A 164 13.77 8.67 6.59
C PHE A 164 15.06 9.48 6.43
N LEU A 165 16.10 8.83 5.95
CA LEU A 165 17.44 9.38 5.73
C LEU A 165 17.67 9.48 4.21
N PRO A 166 17.40 10.62 3.57
CA PRO A 166 17.36 10.72 2.13
C PRO A 166 18.73 10.64 1.45
N ILE A 167 19.83 10.99 2.13
CA ILE A 167 21.19 10.94 1.54
C ILE A 167 21.64 9.49 1.42
N VAL A 168 21.49 8.68 2.46
CA VAL A 168 21.85 7.26 2.42
C VAL A 168 20.74 6.37 1.90
N ASP A 169 19.57 6.93 1.63
CA ASP A 169 18.39 6.24 1.09
C ASP A 169 17.92 5.09 1.98
N ARG A 170 17.69 5.38 3.29
CA ARG A 170 17.28 4.40 4.30
C ARG A 170 16.18 4.94 5.20
N PHE A 171 15.23 4.06 5.54
CA PHE A 171 14.36 4.27 6.68
C PHE A 171 15.13 3.89 7.95
N GLN A 172 15.02 4.70 9.01
CA GLN A 172 15.64 4.44 10.31
C GLN A 172 14.57 4.38 11.39
N THR A 173 14.69 3.38 12.28
CA THR A 173 13.92 3.31 13.51
C THR A 173 14.84 3.26 14.72
N TRP A 174 14.57 4.14 15.68
CA TRP A 174 15.21 4.12 16.99
C TRP A 174 14.47 3.21 17.98
N GLY A 175 13.28 2.71 17.60
CA GLY A 175 12.43 1.91 18.45
C GLY A 175 11.64 2.76 19.44
N GLY A 176 11.56 2.26 20.64
CA GLY A 176 10.79 2.81 21.77
C GLY A 176 10.47 1.68 22.74
N ALA A 177 9.21 1.48 23.13
CA ALA A 177 8.81 0.33 23.93
C ALA A 177 8.77 -0.94 23.08
N THR A 178 9.81 -1.76 23.18
CA THR A 178 9.97 -2.98 22.40
C THR A 178 9.16 -4.16 22.94
N TYR A 179 8.85 -5.12 22.06
CA TYR A 179 8.03 -6.29 22.41
C TYR A 179 8.67 -7.21 23.45
N ASN A 180 10.01 -7.20 23.59
CA ASN A 180 10.74 -8.05 24.54
C ASN A 180 10.74 -7.53 25.98
N ASN A 181 11.15 -6.27 26.23
CA ASN A 181 11.34 -5.73 27.57
C ASN A 181 10.64 -4.38 27.83
N GLY A 182 10.05 -3.79 26.81
CA GLY A 182 9.29 -2.54 26.91
C GLY A 182 10.12 -1.25 27.00
N PHE A 183 11.45 -1.28 26.82
CA PHE A 183 12.29 -0.07 26.95
C PHE A 183 13.11 0.26 25.70
N PHE A 184 13.86 -0.69 25.14
CA PHE A 184 14.73 -0.49 23.98
C PHE A 184 15.07 -1.82 23.31
N TYR A 185 15.64 -1.80 22.11
CA TYR A 185 16.20 -3.00 21.49
C TYR A 185 17.37 -3.52 22.30
N VAL A 186 17.40 -4.83 22.51
CA VAL A 186 18.44 -5.49 23.32
C VAL A 186 18.98 -6.73 22.63
N ARG A 187 20.20 -7.10 23.06
CA ARG A 187 20.78 -8.41 22.88
C ARG A 187 21.41 -8.92 24.18
N VAL A 188 21.66 -10.20 24.27
CA VAL A 188 22.49 -10.77 25.36
C VAL A 188 23.88 -10.15 25.29
N SER A 189 24.38 -9.70 26.41
CA SER A 189 25.70 -9.03 26.51
C SER A 189 26.83 -10.01 26.18
N GLU A 190 27.75 -9.60 25.33
CA GLU A 190 28.92 -10.39 24.95
C GLU A 190 29.90 -10.59 26.12
N THR A 191 29.85 -9.70 27.10
CA THR A 191 30.71 -9.74 28.29
C THR A 191 30.09 -10.45 29.47
N ASN A 192 28.75 -10.54 29.53
CA ASN A 192 28.03 -11.23 30.58
C ASN A 192 26.76 -11.88 30.03
N PRO A 193 26.74 -13.20 29.81
CA PRO A 193 25.63 -13.92 29.15
C PRO A 193 24.33 -13.93 29.99
N ASN A 194 24.36 -13.45 31.24
CA ASN A 194 23.17 -13.35 32.11
C ASN A 194 22.53 -11.95 32.11
N THR A 195 22.99 -11.04 31.26
CA THR A 195 22.50 -9.67 31.19
C THR A 195 22.29 -9.28 29.72
N THR A 196 21.50 -8.22 29.52
CA THR A 196 21.33 -7.62 28.22
C THR A 196 22.08 -6.30 28.09
N ARG A 197 22.36 -5.89 26.85
CA ARG A 197 22.76 -4.53 26.51
C ARG A 197 21.89 -3.96 25.41
N PRO A 198 21.75 -2.64 25.31
CA PRO A 198 21.03 -2.00 24.20
C PRO A 198 21.79 -2.17 22.89
N ILE A 199 21.03 -2.11 21.81
CA ILE A 199 21.46 -2.15 20.41
C ILE A 199 20.62 -1.19 19.57
N GLY A 200 20.93 -1.05 18.29
CA GLY A 200 20.23 -0.16 17.34
C GLY A 200 21.01 1.12 17.11
N PRO A 201 20.45 2.11 16.37
CA PRO A 201 19.19 2.02 15.65
C PRO A 201 19.24 1.02 14.47
N TYR A 202 18.07 0.71 13.92
CA TYR A 202 17.98 -0.15 12.72
C TYR A 202 17.69 0.67 11.48
N LEU A 203 18.29 0.25 10.37
CA LEU A 203 18.03 0.79 9.03
C LEU A 203 17.29 -0.24 8.20
N PHE A 204 16.23 0.19 7.49
CA PHE A 204 15.54 -0.61 6.49
C PHE A 204 15.88 -0.07 5.09
N ASP A 205 16.15 -0.95 4.14
CA ASP A 205 16.44 -0.64 2.76
C ASP A 205 15.17 -0.74 1.89
N PRO A 206 14.52 0.38 1.52
CA PRO A 206 13.31 0.35 0.71
C PRO A 206 13.51 -0.23 -0.70
N ASN A 207 14.76 -0.26 -1.21
CA ASN A 207 15.07 -0.84 -2.51
C ASN A 207 15.06 -2.38 -2.50
N ARG A 208 15.12 -2.99 -1.32
CA ARG A 208 15.02 -4.44 -1.13
C ARG A 208 13.64 -4.92 -0.73
N ALA A 209 12.70 -3.99 -0.56
CA ALA A 209 11.34 -4.31 -0.14
C ALA A 209 10.70 -5.38 -1.04
N ASP A 210 10.19 -6.44 -0.43
CA ASP A 210 9.51 -7.56 -1.09
C ASP A 210 8.52 -8.17 -0.10
N GLY A 211 7.24 -7.93 -0.31
CA GLY A 211 6.16 -8.38 0.58
C GLY A 211 5.99 -9.91 0.68
N ASN A 212 6.78 -10.69 -0.08
CA ASN A 212 6.80 -12.15 -0.01
C ASN A 212 8.02 -12.71 0.73
N LYS A 213 8.91 -11.83 1.23
CA LYS A 213 10.11 -12.20 1.99
C LYS A 213 10.06 -11.63 3.39
N VAL A 214 10.67 -12.30 4.34
CA VAL A 214 10.94 -11.70 5.66
C VAL A 214 12.01 -10.63 5.53
N GLY A 215 11.93 -9.60 6.39
CA GLY A 215 12.89 -8.51 6.34
C GLY A 215 14.32 -8.90 6.71
N GLY A 216 14.52 -10.00 7.44
CA GLY A 216 15.81 -10.52 7.86
C GLY A 216 16.61 -11.25 6.78
N THR A 217 17.67 -11.96 7.19
CA THR A 217 18.64 -12.62 6.29
C THR A 217 18.38 -14.10 6.07
N THR A 218 17.89 -14.81 7.08
CA THR A 218 17.82 -16.28 7.07
C THR A 218 16.51 -16.81 6.54
N GLY A 219 15.49 -15.97 6.47
CA GLY A 219 14.14 -16.44 6.25
C GLY A 219 13.60 -17.19 7.48
N SER A 220 12.31 -17.42 7.50
CA SER A 220 11.63 -18.08 8.59
C SER A 220 10.48 -18.94 8.12
N ASN A 221 10.01 -19.81 9.01
CA ASN A 221 8.84 -20.67 8.82
C ASN A 221 7.75 -20.24 9.76
N VAL A 222 6.56 -20.13 9.27
CA VAL A 222 5.38 -20.04 10.13
C VAL A 222 4.85 -21.44 10.39
N LYS A 223 4.96 -21.89 11.64
CA LYS A 223 4.69 -23.28 12.03
C LYS A 223 3.21 -23.63 12.17
N ARG A 224 2.32 -22.63 12.17
CA ARG A 224 0.90 -22.86 12.48
C ARG A 224 0.11 -23.57 11.38
N VAL A 225 0.19 -23.04 10.18
CA VAL A 225 -0.69 -23.44 9.06
C VAL A 225 0.12 -23.77 7.81
N ASP A 226 1.21 -23.07 7.61
CA ASP A 226 2.05 -23.20 6.43
C ASP A 226 3.52 -23.35 6.85
N PRO A 227 4.02 -24.57 6.94
CA PRO A 227 5.39 -24.85 7.37
C PRO A 227 6.45 -24.52 6.32
N THR A 228 6.06 -23.98 5.15
CA THR A 228 7.03 -23.67 4.11
C THR A 228 7.96 -22.56 4.53
N SER A 229 9.26 -22.73 4.24
CA SER A 229 10.28 -21.72 4.47
C SER A 229 10.07 -20.52 3.57
N ILE A 230 10.19 -19.34 4.17
CA ILE A 230 10.13 -18.06 3.46
C ILE A 230 11.55 -17.51 3.39
N ALA A 231 11.96 -17.08 2.19
CA ALA A 231 13.29 -16.51 1.98
C ALA A 231 13.46 -15.19 2.72
N GLY A 232 14.67 -14.95 3.24
CA GLY A 232 15.07 -13.65 3.78
C GLY A 232 15.36 -12.63 2.68
N GLY A 233 14.96 -11.37 2.89
CA GLY A 233 15.17 -10.25 1.97
C GLY A 233 16.41 -9.41 2.28
N GLN A 234 17.02 -9.59 3.46
CA GLN A 234 18.18 -8.79 3.91
C GLN A 234 17.90 -7.29 3.87
N MET A 235 16.72 -6.88 4.33
CA MET A 235 16.24 -5.51 4.23
C MET A 235 16.68 -4.65 5.42
N TRP A 236 17.00 -5.30 6.55
CA TRP A 236 17.37 -4.64 7.79
C TRP A 236 18.88 -4.67 8.05
N GLN A 237 19.38 -3.61 8.69
CA GLN A 237 20.75 -3.48 9.18
C GLN A 237 20.72 -2.86 10.58
N ASN A 238 21.32 -3.54 11.56
CA ASN A 238 21.57 -2.98 12.89
C ASN A 238 22.83 -2.10 12.86
N ARG A 239 22.70 -0.85 13.29
CA ARG A 239 23.90 0.02 13.42
C ARG A 239 24.71 -0.26 14.68
N ASP A 240 24.06 -0.85 15.69
CA ASP A 240 24.65 -1.18 17.00
C ASP A 240 25.67 -0.14 17.52
N ILE A 241 25.21 1.10 17.67
CA ILE A 241 26.06 2.22 18.09
C ILE A 241 26.74 1.97 19.45
N PHE A 242 26.12 1.14 20.30
CA PHE A 242 26.65 0.77 21.61
C PHE A 242 27.89 -0.14 21.52
N LEU A 243 28.06 -0.84 20.42
CA LEU A 243 29.25 -1.62 20.10
C LEU A 243 30.28 -0.79 19.31
N HIS A 244 29.82 -0.02 18.33
CA HIS A 244 30.69 0.59 17.33
C HIS A 244 31.26 1.93 17.76
N ILE A 245 30.53 2.73 18.55
CA ILE A 245 30.96 4.03 19.05
C ILE A 245 30.74 4.20 20.56
N PRO A 246 31.15 3.22 21.39
CA PRO A 246 30.78 3.15 22.84
C PRO A 246 31.34 4.29 23.68
N ASN A 247 32.35 5.04 23.20
CA ASN A 247 33.00 6.13 23.91
C ASN A 247 32.33 7.50 23.65
N GLN A 248 31.25 7.53 22.90
CA GLN A 248 30.49 8.74 22.59
C GLN A 248 29.27 8.88 23.51
N ALA A 249 28.63 10.05 23.53
CA ALA A 249 27.38 10.22 24.26
C ALA A 249 26.23 9.56 23.43
N LEU A 250 25.74 8.44 23.94
CA LEU A 250 24.73 7.63 23.24
C LEU A 250 23.33 7.86 23.82
N PRO A 251 22.31 8.00 22.98
CA PRO A 251 20.92 7.96 23.41
C PRO A 251 20.59 6.55 23.90
N GLY A 252 19.81 6.44 24.98
CA GLY A 252 19.38 5.16 25.53
C GLY A 252 17.99 4.75 25.07
N THR A 253 17.00 4.83 25.97
CA THR A 253 15.62 4.50 25.61
C THR A 253 14.95 5.62 24.85
N HIS A 254 14.17 5.24 23.82
CA HIS A 254 13.35 6.13 23.03
C HIS A 254 11.85 6.02 23.39
N VAL A 255 11.53 5.44 24.53
CA VAL A 255 10.18 5.46 25.09
C VAL A 255 9.78 6.90 25.34
N ASN A 256 8.65 7.33 24.76
CA ASN A 256 8.20 8.72 24.74
C ASN A 256 9.15 9.69 23.99
N GLY A 257 10.10 9.18 23.23
CA GLY A 257 11.05 9.97 22.44
C GLY A 257 10.48 10.43 21.12
N CYS A 258 11.25 11.27 20.44
CA CYS A 258 10.94 11.80 19.13
C CYS A 258 12.19 12.24 18.38
N THR A 259 12.07 12.40 17.06
CA THR A 259 13.20 12.68 16.16
C THR A 259 12.94 13.87 15.25
N GLY A 260 14.00 14.54 14.81
CA GLY A 260 13.99 15.56 13.76
C GLY A 260 15.17 15.37 12.82
N TYR A 261 14.96 15.60 11.54
CA TYR A 261 15.93 15.42 10.48
C TYR A 261 16.68 16.70 10.12
N ALA A 262 17.97 16.58 9.83
CA ALA A 262 18.78 17.60 9.18
C ALA A 262 19.77 16.98 8.18
N ALA A 263 20.05 17.69 7.08
CA ALA A 263 21.19 17.42 6.20
C ALA A 263 22.35 18.36 6.59
N GLU A 264 23.43 17.82 7.14
CA GLU A 264 24.57 18.63 7.59
C GLU A 264 25.88 18.09 7.04
N GLY A 265 26.66 18.96 6.39
CA GLY A 265 27.98 18.58 5.87
C GLY A 265 27.96 17.43 4.86
N GLY A 266 26.84 17.21 4.17
CA GLY A 266 26.65 16.12 3.21
C GLY A 266 26.29 14.77 3.86
N HIS A 267 25.88 14.76 5.12
CA HIS A 267 25.49 13.59 5.88
C HIS A 267 24.03 13.72 6.38
N ASP A 268 23.37 12.59 6.56
CA ASP A 268 22.12 12.52 7.29
C ASP A 268 22.39 12.67 8.81
N VAL A 269 21.72 13.63 9.43
CA VAL A 269 21.79 13.92 10.85
C VAL A 269 20.38 13.77 11.46
N VAL A 270 20.32 13.04 12.56
CA VAL A 270 19.10 12.88 13.35
C VAL A 270 19.30 13.53 14.71
N TYR A 271 18.47 14.52 15.02
CA TYR A 271 18.31 14.99 16.37
C TYR A 271 17.25 14.12 17.06
N THR A 272 17.59 13.49 18.18
CA THR A 272 16.69 12.59 18.87
C THR A 272 16.56 12.96 20.35
N ALA A 273 15.31 13.17 20.78
CA ALA A 273 14.99 13.31 22.19
C ALA A 273 14.83 11.90 22.79
N ALA A 274 15.81 11.49 23.59
CA ALA A 274 15.89 10.16 24.17
C ALA A 274 16.48 10.25 25.58
N SER A 275 16.25 9.24 26.43
CA SER A 275 16.92 9.20 27.75
C SER A 275 18.41 8.86 27.58
N SER A 276 19.21 9.20 28.58
CA SER A 276 20.49 8.55 28.72
C SER A 276 20.30 7.05 29.00
N LEU A 277 21.34 6.27 28.75
CA LEU A 277 21.31 4.84 29.06
C LEU A 277 20.83 4.57 30.49
N TYR A 278 19.71 3.83 30.64
CA TYR A 278 19.02 3.58 31.92
C TYR A 278 18.42 4.82 32.62
N GLY A 279 18.43 5.98 31.99
CA GLY A 279 17.78 7.20 32.50
C GLY A 279 16.26 7.21 32.22
N THR A 280 15.57 8.14 32.86
CA THR A 280 14.12 8.37 32.68
C THR A 280 13.80 9.74 32.11
N THR A 281 14.80 10.61 31.95
CA THR A 281 14.65 11.96 31.40
C THR A 281 15.11 11.99 29.95
N LEU A 282 14.38 12.70 29.08
CA LEU A 282 14.69 12.78 27.66
C LEU A 282 15.62 13.95 27.39
N ASP A 283 16.90 13.69 27.23
CA ASP A 283 17.89 14.64 26.72
C ASP A 283 17.87 14.69 25.18
N LEU A 284 18.51 15.68 24.59
CA LEU A 284 18.64 15.79 23.14
C LEU A 284 20.03 15.35 22.67
N TYR A 285 20.03 14.43 21.73
CA TYR A 285 21.25 13.91 21.09
C TYR A 285 21.26 14.27 19.60
N ARG A 286 22.44 14.54 19.07
CA ARG A 286 22.71 14.66 17.64
C ARG A 286 23.46 13.40 17.20
N TYR A 287 22.84 12.64 16.31
CA TYR A 287 23.43 11.44 15.68
C TYR A 287 23.66 11.73 14.20
N GLN A 288 24.87 11.49 13.72
CA GLN A 288 25.25 11.59 12.32
C GLN A 288 25.59 10.21 11.78
N LEU A 289 24.89 9.78 10.73
CA LEU A 289 25.26 8.61 9.96
C LEU A 289 26.32 9.05 8.93
N THR A 290 27.57 8.63 9.14
CA THR A 290 28.72 9.12 8.36
C THR A 290 29.00 8.21 7.17
N ASP A 291 28.94 6.89 7.34
CA ASP A 291 29.18 5.90 6.29
C ASP A 291 28.23 4.70 6.48
N LEU A 292 27.42 4.41 5.46
CA LEU A 292 26.47 3.30 5.51
C LEU A 292 27.17 1.94 5.70
N ALA A 293 28.35 1.75 5.10
CA ALA A 293 29.12 0.52 5.17
C ALA A 293 29.92 0.36 6.47
N ASN A 294 30.28 1.50 7.13
CA ASN A 294 31.17 1.49 8.29
C ASN A 294 30.56 2.21 9.50
N PRO A 295 29.89 1.50 10.43
CA PRO A 295 29.26 2.10 11.58
C PRO A 295 30.25 2.69 12.62
N PHE A 296 31.53 2.36 12.56
CA PHE A 296 32.55 2.96 13.44
C PHE A 296 32.82 4.43 13.16
N LEU A 297 32.39 4.94 12.01
CA LEU A 297 32.51 6.34 11.62
C LEU A 297 31.34 7.21 12.05
N ASP A 298 30.27 6.62 12.56
CA ASP A 298 29.11 7.36 13.04
C ASP A 298 29.47 8.25 14.22
N GLN A 299 28.73 9.33 14.39
CA GLN A 299 28.98 10.30 15.46
C GLN A 299 27.74 10.53 16.29
N SER A 300 27.87 10.54 17.60
CA SER A 300 26.80 10.85 18.53
C SER A 300 27.27 11.82 19.60
N THR A 301 26.51 12.87 19.83
CA THR A 301 26.83 13.93 20.77
C THR A 301 25.57 14.34 21.52
N LYS A 302 25.64 14.50 22.84
CA LYS A 302 24.55 15.11 23.59
C LYS A 302 24.61 16.63 23.39
N VAL A 303 23.53 17.21 22.89
CA VAL A 303 23.45 18.65 22.53
C VAL A 303 22.41 19.42 23.34
N GLY A 304 21.62 18.74 24.17
CA GLY A 304 20.63 19.36 25.04
C GLY A 304 20.30 18.47 26.21
N VAL A 305 19.76 19.05 27.29
CA VAL A 305 19.32 18.33 28.48
C VAL A 305 17.82 18.49 28.70
N PHE A 306 17.26 17.55 29.45
CA PHE A 306 15.89 17.61 29.92
C PHE A 306 15.64 18.83 30.81
N SER A 307 14.48 19.44 30.64
CA SER A 307 14.01 20.50 31.52
C SER A 307 12.81 20.02 32.34
N ALA A 308 12.87 20.24 33.65
CA ALA A 308 11.83 19.83 34.59
C ALA A 308 10.46 20.43 34.21
N GLY A 309 9.40 19.66 34.38
CA GLY A 309 8.02 20.08 34.08
C GLY A 309 7.48 19.61 32.72
N VAL A 310 8.35 19.23 31.80
CA VAL A 310 7.94 18.60 30.51
C VAL A 310 7.97 17.09 30.66
N THR A 311 6.81 16.46 30.65
CA THR A 311 6.66 15.01 30.89
C THR A 311 5.70 14.38 29.86
N GLY A 312 5.78 13.08 29.70
CA GLY A 312 4.85 12.25 28.93
C GLY A 312 5.30 11.97 27.49
N GLN A 313 4.38 11.46 26.73
CA GLN A 313 4.56 11.12 25.32
C GLN A 313 4.76 12.40 24.53
N THR A 314 5.68 12.38 23.53
CA THR A 314 6.07 13.60 22.84
C THR A 314 6.26 13.36 21.35
N THR A 315 6.11 14.43 20.60
CA THR A 315 6.50 14.53 19.19
C THR A 315 7.38 15.76 18.99
N CYS A 316 8.12 15.80 17.91
CA CYS A 316 9.11 16.82 17.66
C CYS A 316 8.97 17.43 16.28
N GLY A 317 9.42 18.70 16.19
CA GLY A 317 9.71 19.34 14.92
C GLY A 317 11.08 20.01 15.00
N TYR A 318 11.77 20.06 13.87
CA TYR A 318 13.07 20.72 13.78
C TYR A 318 13.09 21.76 12.65
N ASP A 319 13.39 23.01 13.00
CA ASP A 319 13.69 24.06 12.04
C ASP A 319 15.20 24.04 11.70
N PRO A 320 15.60 23.58 10.51
CA PRO A 320 17.01 23.51 10.12
C PRO A 320 17.62 24.88 9.80
N VAL A 321 16.81 25.90 9.52
CA VAL A 321 17.29 27.26 9.21
C VAL A 321 17.68 27.98 10.50
N ARG A 322 16.79 27.94 11.49
CA ARG A 322 17.03 28.56 12.81
C ARG A 322 17.74 27.62 13.78
N LYS A 323 17.92 26.36 13.40
CA LYS A 323 18.48 25.28 14.25
C LYS A 323 17.74 25.16 15.58
N LEU A 324 16.42 25.21 15.50
CA LEU A 324 15.54 25.14 16.65
C LEU A 324 14.86 23.78 16.69
N PHE A 325 15.11 23.00 17.74
CA PHE A 325 14.41 21.74 17.98
C PHE A 325 13.29 21.98 19.00
N VAL A 326 12.09 21.59 18.65
CA VAL A 326 10.88 21.77 19.46
C VAL A 326 10.28 20.42 19.78
N ARG A 327 9.97 20.17 21.06
CA ARG A 327 9.33 18.96 21.54
C ARG A 327 8.03 19.31 22.25
N THR A 328 6.96 18.55 22.01
CA THR A 328 5.73 18.69 22.79
C THR A 328 5.93 18.17 24.23
N GLY A 329 5.18 18.72 25.14
CA GLY A 329 5.16 18.32 26.54
C GLY A 329 3.77 17.87 27.00
N ASN A 330 3.26 18.52 28.04
CA ASN A 330 1.91 18.33 28.56
C ASN A 330 1.14 19.66 28.56
N ASN A 331 -0.14 19.64 28.91
CA ASN A 331 -0.96 20.87 28.88
C ASN A 331 -0.49 21.97 29.85
N THR A 332 0.38 21.68 30.80
CA THR A 332 0.93 22.68 31.74
C THR A 332 2.24 23.27 31.21
N ALA A 333 3.06 22.46 30.57
CA ALA A 333 4.31 22.84 29.92
C ALA A 333 4.28 22.23 28.49
N PRO A 334 3.57 22.87 27.54
CA PRO A 334 3.25 22.27 26.24
C PRO A 334 4.46 22.05 25.35
N PHE A 335 5.51 22.85 25.48
CA PHE A 335 6.70 22.75 24.64
C PHE A 335 8.00 22.91 25.42
N GLN A 336 9.01 22.15 24.95
CA GLN A 336 10.41 22.34 25.29
C GLN A 336 11.19 22.68 24.01
N PHE A 337 12.05 23.68 24.10
CA PHE A 337 12.87 24.16 22.99
C PHE A 337 14.35 23.98 23.27
N TRP A 338 15.10 23.63 22.22
CA TRP A 338 16.57 23.69 22.24
C TRP A 338 17.05 24.56 21.07
N ASP A 339 17.71 25.66 21.40
CA ASP A 339 18.40 26.49 20.41
C ASP A 339 19.79 25.89 20.12
N LEU A 340 19.93 25.30 18.93
CA LEU A 340 21.14 24.61 18.48
C LEU A 340 22.04 25.49 17.59
N THR A 341 21.88 26.81 17.58
CA THR A 341 22.73 27.73 16.82
C THR A 341 24.19 27.69 17.26
N SER A 342 24.44 27.37 18.54
CA SER A 342 25.77 27.18 19.11
C SER A 342 25.73 26.07 20.14
N PRO A 343 25.56 24.79 19.73
CA PRO A 343 25.51 23.67 20.66
C PRO A 343 26.84 23.52 21.37
N ASP A 344 26.79 23.42 22.70
CA ASP A 344 27.97 23.24 23.56
C ASP A 344 27.87 21.85 24.21
N PRO A 345 28.57 20.81 23.71
CA PRO A 345 28.53 19.48 24.28
C PRO A 345 29.04 19.41 25.72
N ALA A 346 29.84 20.40 26.16
CA ALA A 346 30.31 20.49 27.53
C ALA A 346 29.26 21.10 28.48
N ASN A 347 28.35 21.92 27.95
CA ASN A 347 27.24 22.52 28.67
C ASN A 347 25.93 22.36 27.89
N PRO A 348 25.42 21.16 27.72
CA PRO A 348 24.28 20.88 26.84
C PRO A 348 22.94 21.45 27.33
N ASP A 349 22.89 21.95 28.58
CA ASP A 349 21.73 22.62 29.17
C ASP A 349 21.63 24.12 28.86
N LYS A 350 22.63 24.69 28.18
CA LYS A 350 22.76 26.12 27.98
C LYS A 350 21.56 26.75 27.23
N ASN A 351 20.96 26.01 26.30
CA ASN A 351 19.97 26.52 25.38
C ASN A 351 18.58 25.89 25.54
N VAL A 352 18.32 25.18 26.65
CA VAL A 352 16.99 24.59 26.85
C VAL A 352 16.03 25.62 27.44
N GLN A 353 14.80 25.65 26.91
CA GLN A 353 13.73 26.56 27.32
C GLN A 353 12.40 25.82 27.41
N ILE A 354 11.47 26.30 28.20
CA ILE A 354 10.11 25.81 28.33
C ILE A 354 9.12 26.91 27.93
N GLU A 355 8.18 26.59 27.06
CA GLU A 355 7.04 27.45 26.79
C GLU A 355 5.76 26.83 27.38
N SER A 356 5.11 27.56 28.26
CA SER A 356 3.88 27.15 28.91
C SER A 356 2.68 28.02 28.63
N THR A 357 2.87 29.12 27.85
CA THR A 357 1.87 30.18 27.74
C THR A 357 1.67 30.70 26.32
N ILE A 358 1.79 29.87 25.28
CA ILE A 358 1.43 30.30 23.93
C ILE A 358 -0.05 30.73 23.93
N ALA A 359 -0.27 31.99 23.59
CA ALA A 359 -1.58 32.64 23.71
C ALA A 359 -2.67 31.83 23.00
N ASN A 360 -3.75 31.55 23.72
CA ASN A 360 -4.95 30.83 23.29
C ASN A 360 -4.79 29.30 23.06
N LEU A 361 -3.60 28.75 22.87
CA LEU A 361 -3.45 27.32 22.53
C LEU A 361 -4.04 26.44 23.65
N GLN A 362 -3.68 26.70 24.90
CA GLN A 362 -4.16 25.92 26.04
C GLN A 362 -5.68 25.98 26.18
N SER A 363 -6.26 27.17 25.98
CA SER A 363 -7.71 27.36 26.05
C SER A 363 -8.41 26.57 24.95
N TRP A 364 -7.88 26.54 23.74
CA TRP A 364 -8.43 25.79 22.62
C TRP A 364 -8.33 24.27 22.83
N LEU A 365 -7.18 23.77 23.25
CA LEU A 365 -7.02 22.34 23.56
C LEU A 365 -7.95 21.90 24.70
N SER A 366 -8.01 22.70 25.78
CA SER A 366 -8.87 22.40 26.94
C SER A 366 -10.36 22.44 26.60
N ALA A 367 -10.79 23.41 25.79
CA ALA A 367 -12.18 23.51 25.33
C ALA A 367 -12.66 22.29 24.50
N GLN A 368 -11.74 21.59 23.87
CA GLN A 368 -12.00 20.39 23.07
C GLN A 368 -11.65 19.08 23.82
N GLY A 369 -11.20 19.17 25.07
CA GLY A 369 -10.78 18.01 25.85
C GLY A 369 -9.50 17.36 25.34
N ILE A 370 -8.67 18.09 24.57
CA ILE A 370 -7.46 17.55 23.96
C ILE A 370 -6.28 17.67 24.93
N ASN A 371 -5.52 16.59 25.05
CA ASN A 371 -4.21 16.59 25.67
C ASN A 371 -3.13 16.69 24.60
N ILE A 372 -2.25 17.70 24.67
CA ILE A 372 -1.18 17.92 23.70
C ILE A 372 -0.25 16.69 23.51
N GLN A 373 -0.15 15.83 24.52
CA GLN A 373 0.61 14.57 24.43
C GLN A 373 0.07 13.60 23.37
N ASN A 374 -1.17 13.78 22.93
CA ASN A 374 -1.82 12.95 21.92
C ASN A 374 -1.72 13.58 20.51
N CYS A 375 -1.12 14.75 20.39
CA CYS A 375 -0.96 15.48 19.15
C CYS A 375 0.35 15.12 18.44
N ALA A 376 0.49 15.56 17.20
CA ALA A 376 1.72 15.53 16.42
C ALA A 376 2.20 16.95 16.13
N LEU A 377 3.50 17.13 16.10
CA LEU A 377 4.15 18.40 15.75
C LEU A 377 5.12 18.17 14.59
N GLU A 378 5.02 19.00 13.56
CA GLU A 378 5.93 18.94 12.41
C GLU A 378 6.29 20.35 11.96
N PHE A 379 7.52 20.55 11.48
CA PHE A 379 7.98 21.82 10.94
C PHE A 379 7.58 22.00 9.48
N ASP A 380 7.14 23.20 9.14
CA ASP A 380 6.83 23.63 7.78
C ASP A 380 7.96 24.50 7.23
N PRO A 381 8.89 23.97 6.45
CA PRO A 381 10.02 24.71 5.96
C PRO A 381 9.66 25.77 4.91
N SER A 382 8.50 25.62 4.24
CA SER A 382 8.05 26.58 3.23
C SER A 382 7.50 27.85 3.87
N ARG A 383 6.95 27.75 5.11
CA ARG A 383 6.31 28.88 5.81
C ARG A 383 7.05 29.28 7.08
N GLY A 384 8.05 28.51 7.52
CA GLY A 384 8.82 28.77 8.74
C GLY A 384 7.96 28.73 10.00
N THR A 385 7.06 27.74 10.09
CA THR A 385 6.14 27.55 11.21
C THR A 385 6.08 26.08 11.63
N PHE A 386 5.66 25.83 12.87
CA PHE A 386 5.35 24.46 13.28
C PHE A 386 3.85 24.22 13.21
N LEU A 387 3.44 23.07 12.66
CA LEU A 387 2.04 22.68 12.61
C LEU A 387 1.78 21.57 13.63
N LEU A 388 0.83 21.84 14.53
CA LEU A 388 0.34 20.90 15.51
C LEU A 388 -1.00 20.34 15.04
N TRP A 389 -1.11 19.01 14.95
CA TRP A 389 -2.33 18.30 14.62
C TRP A 389 -2.72 17.32 15.71
N CYS A 390 -3.97 17.36 16.13
CA CYS A 390 -4.50 16.55 17.23
C CYS A 390 -5.67 15.66 16.79
N GLY A 391 -5.74 15.28 15.50
CA GLY A 391 -6.89 14.61 14.91
C GLY A 391 -8.01 15.57 14.53
N GLY A 392 -8.95 15.12 13.71
CA GLY A 392 -10.02 15.96 13.19
C GLY A 392 -9.53 17.07 12.25
N GLY A 393 -10.37 18.05 11.99
CA GLY A 393 -10.14 19.09 10.98
C GLY A 393 -9.35 20.32 11.46
N ALA A 394 -8.91 20.36 12.70
CA ALA A 394 -8.22 21.55 13.25
C ALA A 394 -6.70 21.39 13.18
N ILE A 395 -6.03 22.43 12.71
CA ILE A 395 -4.58 22.60 12.74
C ILE A 395 -4.24 23.86 13.54
N TRP A 396 -3.19 23.78 14.36
CA TRP A 396 -2.63 24.95 15.03
C TRP A 396 -1.27 25.27 14.43
N GLU A 397 -1.17 26.42 13.77
CA GLU A 397 0.07 26.96 13.21
C GLU A 397 0.78 27.75 14.31
N LEU A 398 1.93 27.26 14.76
CA LEU A 398 2.77 27.92 15.74
C LEU A 398 3.82 28.77 15.02
N HIS A 399 3.73 30.08 15.24
CA HIS A 399 4.63 31.04 14.61
C HIS A 399 5.73 31.43 15.60
N GLU A 400 6.96 31.24 15.16
CA GLU A 400 8.14 31.60 15.91
C GLU A 400 8.31 33.14 16.07
N PRO A 401 8.97 33.61 17.14
CA PRO A 401 9.35 35.02 17.24
C PRO A 401 10.19 35.46 16.03
N PRO A 402 10.00 36.70 15.49
CA PRO A 402 10.59 37.09 14.22
C PRO A 402 12.12 37.14 14.16
N SER A 403 12.81 37.23 15.28
CA SER A 403 14.25 37.55 15.29
C SER A 403 15.12 36.75 16.26
N SER A 404 14.56 35.88 17.10
CA SER A 404 15.31 35.10 18.07
C SER A 404 14.60 33.85 18.53
N ASN A 405 15.36 32.80 18.88
CA ASN A 405 14.84 31.57 19.47
C ASN A 405 14.55 31.79 20.98
N THR A 406 13.54 32.56 21.29
CA THR A 406 13.14 32.86 22.68
C THR A 406 11.78 32.24 22.99
N VAL A 407 11.52 31.96 24.28
CA VAL A 407 10.19 31.47 24.73
C VAL A 407 9.11 32.52 24.63
N SER A 408 9.47 33.80 24.64
CA SER A 408 8.51 34.88 24.51
C SER A 408 8.32 35.30 23.03
N GLY A 409 7.09 35.62 22.66
CA GLY A 409 6.77 36.13 21.33
C GLY A 409 6.25 35.06 20.35
N TRP A 410 6.10 33.83 20.76
CA TRP A 410 5.38 32.82 20.02
C TRP A 410 3.90 33.18 19.91
N SER A 411 3.30 32.88 18.77
CA SER A 411 1.87 33.06 18.54
C SER A 411 1.30 31.81 17.85
N VAL A 412 -0.01 31.64 17.94
CA VAL A 412 -0.69 30.51 17.33
C VAL A 412 -1.87 30.97 16.52
N THR A 413 -2.05 30.41 15.35
CA THR A 413 -3.22 30.59 14.49
C THR A 413 -3.94 29.24 14.36
N GLN A 414 -5.20 29.18 14.77
CA GLN A 414 -6.02 28.00 14.54
C GLN A 414 -6.63 28.04 13.14
N ARG A 415 -6.49 26.94 12.39
CA ARG A 415 -7.18 26.67 11.14
C ARG A 415 -8.15 25.51 11.37
N THR A 416 -9.42 25.74 11.10
CA THR A 416 -10.48 24.75 11.33
C THR A 416 -11.25 24.50 10.06
N GLN A 417 -11.48 23.22 9.76
CA GLN A 417 -12.40 22.74 8.74
C GLN A 417 -13.46 21.87 9.41
N SER A 418 -14.68 21.87 8.89
CA SER A 418 -15.80 21.13 9.46
C SER A 418 -16.40 20.08 8.52
N SER A 419 -15.98 20.07 7.25
CA SER A 419 -16.48 19.14 6.25
C SER A 419 -15.33 18.39 5.59
N PHE A 420 -15.51 17.08 5.42
CA PHE A 420 -14.53 16.19 4.82
C PHE A 420 -13.15 16.31 5.48
N VAL A 421 -13.10 15.94 6.74
CA VAL A 421 -11.91 16.04 7.60
C VAL A 421 -11.57 14.68 8.20
N PRO A 422 -10.32 14.46 8.63
CA PRO A 422 -9.96 13.24 9.36
C PRO A 422 -10.85 13.02 10.58
N PRO A 423 -11.02 11.78 11.03
CA PRO A 423 -11.67 11.47 12.29
C PRO A 423 -10.94 12.14 13.47
N GLY A 424 -11.57 12.16 14.63
CA GLY A 424 -10.90 12.57 15.88
C GLY A 424 -9.82 11.57 16.29
N ILE A 425 -9.09 11.89 17.38
CA ILE A 425 -8.05 11.03 17.92
C ILE A 425 -8.55 9.59 18.10
N VAL A 426 -7.85 8.64 17.50
CA VAL A 426 -8.08 7.21 17.62
C VAL A 426 -6.90 6.57 18.37
N GLY A 427 -7.20 5.60 19.23
CA GLY A 427 -6.17 4.89 19.99
C GLY A 427 -5.42 5.79 20.98
N THR A 428 -4.10 5.83 20.88
CA THR A 428 -3.22 6.56 21.79
C THR A 428 -2.84 7.97 21.33
N GLY A 429 -3.33 8.42 20.22
CA GLY A 429 -3.08 9.74 19.65
C GLY A 429 -2.43 9.71 18.27
N ILE A 430 -2.19 10.89 17.72
CA ILE A 430 -1.56 11.06 16.40
C ILE A 430 -0.06 10.75 16.50
N MET A 431 0.66 11.43 17.39
CA MET A 431 2.12 11.26 17.59
C MET A 431 2.90 11.37 16.27
N GLY A 432 3.83 10.46 15.98
CA GLY A 432 4.63 10.44 14.74
C GLY A 432 3.87 10.01 13.46
N LYS A 433 2.54 10.17 13.42
CA LYS A 433 1.71 9.90 12.23
C LYS A 433 1.33 11.16 11.46
N TRP A 434 2.20 12.16 11.48
CA TRP A 434 2.03 13.45 10.82
C TRP A 434 3.37 13.97 10.33
N HIS A 435 3.58 14.10 9.02
CA HIS A 435 4.83 14.55 8.44
C HIS A 435 4.63 15.47 7.24
N TYR A 436 5.57 16.37 7.05
CA TYR A 436 5.65 17.23 5.87
C TYR A 436 6.20 16.48 4.66
N ALA A 437 5.51 16.59 3.53
CA ALA A 437 5.93 16.04 2.24
C ALA A 437 6.55 17.14 1.36
N PRO A 438 7.89 17.31 1.36
CA PRO A 438 8.55 18.53 0.88
C PRO A 438 8.32 18.81 -0.60
N TYR A 439 8.28 17.77 -1.44
CA TYR A 439 8.11 17.97 -2.87
C TYR A 439 6.65 18.18 -3.30
N TYR A 440 5.70 17.96 -2.41
CA TYR A 440 4.28 18.26 -2.63
C TYR A 440 3.83 19.53 -1.88
N ASP A 441 4.65 20.04 -0.97
CA ASP A 441 4.35 21.17 -0.08
C ASP A 441 3.04 20.97 0.70
N VAL A 442 2.78 19.76 1.14
CA VAL A 442 1.60 19.37 1.94
C VAL A 442 2.02 18.57 3.16
N PHE A 443 1.08 18.41 4.10
CA PHE A 443 1.27 17.49 5.22
C PHE A 443 0.50 16.20 4.98
N VAL A 444 1.09 15.11 5.46
CA VAL A 444 0.53 13.76 5.37
C VAL A 444 0.22 13.27 6.77
N GLY A 445 -1.02 12.90 7.01
CA GLY A 445 -1.50 12.31 8.25
C GLY A 445 -1.99 10.89 8.04
N LEU A 446 -1.82 10.05 9.05
CA LEU A 446 -2.28 8.66 9.05
C LEU A 446 -3.24 8.41 10.21
N GLU A 447 -4.43 7.93 9.88
CA GLU A 447 -5.50 7.57 10.82
C GLU A 447 -6.06 6.19 10.45
N ASP A 448 -6.99 5.67 11.27
CA ASP A 448 -7.66 4.39 11.15
C ASP A 448 -6.76 3.15 11.00
N ALA A 449 -6.82 2.29 11.99
CA ALA A 449 -5.96 1.11 12.09
C ALA A 449 -6.30 -0.02 11.12
N ASN A 450 -7.47 -0.01 10.49
CA ASN A 450 -7.91 -1.04 9.53
C ASN A 450 -7.83 -0.50 8.10
N GLN A 451 -8.40 0.68 7.85
CA GLN A 451 -8.37 1.30 6.54
C GLN A 451 -7.00 1.89 6.21
N GLY A 452 -6.25 2.34 7.25
CA GLY A 452 -4.99 3.06 7.05
C GLY A 452 -5.22 4.31 6.22
N GLU A 453 -6.19 5.13 6.68
CA GLU A 453 -6.57 6.34 5.96
C GLU A 453 -5.42 7.33 5.90
N VAL A 454 -4.95 7.60 4.69
CA VAL A 454 -3.94 8.62 4.41
C VAL A 454 -4.64 9.92 4.07
N TRP A 455 -4.42 10.92 4.90
CA TRP A 455 -4.99 12.24 4.77
C TRP A 455 -3.92 13.26 4.38
N LEU A 456 -4.24 14.10 3.41
CA LEU A 456 -3.43 15.26 3.05
C LEU A 456 -4.05 16.51 3.63
N TYR A 457 -3.20 17.39 4.18
CA TYR A 457 -3.57 18.76 4.51
C TYR A 457 -2.80 19.72 3.61
N LYS A 458 -3.53 20.55 2.86
CA LYS A 458 -2.96 21.60 2.01
C LYS A 458 -2.93 22.93 2.79
N PRO A 459 -1.76 23.40 3.24
CA PRO A 459 -1.68 24.59 4.09
C PRO A 459 -2.03 25.89 3.34
N VAL A 460 -2.33 26.91 4.11
CA VAL A 460 -2.47 28.28 3.57
C VAL A 460 -1.12 28.75 3.04
N GLY A 461 -1.10 29.37 1.86
CA GLY A 461 0.14 29.77 1.22
C GLY A 461 0.90 28.62 0.53
N TRP A 462 0.21 27.51 0.25
CA TRP A 462 0.75 26.39 -0.51
C TRP A 462 1.44 26.85 -1.79
N VAL A 463 2.62 26.32 -2.03
CA VAL A 463 3.43 26.61 -3.22
C VAL A 463 3.40 25.41 -4.15
N GLN A 464 2.98 25.62 -5.38
CA GLN A 464 2.92 24.56 -6.37
C GLN A 464 4.34 24.07 -6.73
N PRO A 465 4.61 22.77 -6.66
CA PRO A 465 5.85 22.18 -7.15
C PRO A 465 6.06 22.51 -8.64
N ASN A 466 7.23 23.00 -8.96
CA ASN A 466 7.62 23.29 -10.34
C ASN A 466 9.11 23.00 -10.54
N PRO A 467 9.51 22.25 -11.59
CA PRO A 467 10.91 22.02 -11.89
C PRO A 467 11.70 23.34 -12.03
N PRO A 468 12.93 23.44 -11.52
CA PRO A 468 13.73 24.67 -11.59
C PRO A 468 13.89 25.17 -13.02
N GLY A 469 13.56 26.46 -13.24
CA GLY A 469 13.68 27.08 -14.57
C GLY A 469 12.56 26.75 -15.55
N ASN A 470 11.58 25.95 -15.15
CA ASN A 470 10.42 25.61 -15.96
C ASN A 470 9.36 26.73 -15.92
N SER A 471 8.71 26.97 -17.06
CA SER A 471 7.49 27.78 -17.17
C SER A 471 6.30 26.84 -17.19
N LEU A 472 5.37 27.01 -16.24
CA LEU A 472 4.20 26.15 -16.19
C LEU A 472 3.34 26.25 -17.46
N PRO A 473 2.73 25.13 -17.91
CA PRO A 473 1.82 25.12 -19.05
C PRO A 473 0.55 25.91 -18.77
N THR A 474 -0.20 26.25 -19.80
CA THR A 474 -1.56 26.82 -19.72
C THR A 474 -2.57 25.80 -20.21
N VAL A 475 -3.79 25.81 -19.62
CA VAL A 475 -4.87 24.90 -20.01
C VAL A 475 -6.25 25.52 -19.80
N SER A 476 -7.17 25.25 -20.72
CA SER A 476 -8.58 25.64 -20.60
C SER A 476 -9.46 24.60 -21.27
N ILE A 477 -10.56 24.21 -20.61
CA ILE A 477 -11.58 23.32 -21.18
C ILE A 477 -12.38 24.11 -22.22
N THR A 478 -12.52 23.55 -23.43
CA THR A 478 -13.28 24.15 -24.53
C THR A 478 -14.61 23.44 -24.77
N SER A 479 -14.74 22.19 -24.31
CA SER A 479 -15.98 21.41 -24.31
C SER A 479 -16.01 20.45 -23.13
N PRO A 480 -17.18 20.27 -22.47
CA PRO A 480 -18.44 21.00 -22.63
C PRO A 480 -18.33 22.46 -22.15
N ALA A 481 -19.32 23.28 -22.50
CA ALA A 481 -19.43 24.63 -21.95
C ALA A 481 -19.84 24.58 -20.47
N ASP A 482 -19.45 25.61 -19.69
CA ASP A 482 -19.87 25.70 -18.28
C ASP A 482 -21.40 25.78 -18.16
N GLY A 483 -21.95 25.11 -17.15
CA GLY A 483 -23.39 25.00 -16.93
C GLY A 483 -24.15 24.06 -17.89
N THR A 484 -23.44 23.25 -18.67
CA THR A 484 -24.07 22.25 -19.56
C THR A 484 -24.91 21.25 -18.74
N THR A 485 -26.12 20.96 -19.21
CA THR A 485 -27.00 19.94 -18.63
C THR A 485 -27.20 18.80 -19.60
N VAL A 486 -27.07 17.56 -19.13
CA VAL A 486 -27.23 16.33 -19.91
C VAL A 486 -28.07 15.31 -19.15
N VAL A 487 -28.57 14.28 -19.84
CA VAL A 487 -29.17 13.11 -19.21
C VAL A 487 -28.08 12.06 -18.93
N PRO A 488 -28.29 11.12 -17.97
CA PRO A 488 -27.34 10.05 -17.68
C PRO A 488 -26.91 9.30 -18.93
N ALA A 489 -25.67 8.85 -18.95
CA ALA A 489 -25.05 8.10 -20.05
C ALA A 489 -24.96 8.83 -21.41
N THR A 490 -25.23 10.14 -21.47
CA THR A 490 -24.99 10.94 -22.69
C THR A 490 -23.49 10.96 -22.99
N PRO A 491 -23.04 10.52 -24.17
CA PRO A 491 -21.63 10.61 -24.55
C PRO A 491 -21.24 12.09 -24.67
N LEU A 492 -20.17 12.46 -23.95
CA LEU A 492 -19.56 13.79 -24.00
C LEU A 492 -18.12 13.69 -24.51
N SER A 493 -17.70 14.69 -25.27
CA SER A 493 -16.29 14.90 -25.59
C SER A 493 -15.75 16.01 -24.69
N LEU A 494 -14.87 15.64 -23.76
CA LEU A 494 -14.11 16.60 -22.97
C LEU A 494 -12.92 17.04 -23.81
N THR A 495 -12.85 18.32 -24.15
CA THR A 495 -11.78 18.86 -25.01
C THR A 495 -11.15 20.07 -24.34
N ALA A 496 -9.83 20.18 -24.41
CA ALA A 496 -9.09 21.31 -23.87
C ALA A 496 -8.07 21.89 -24.86
N ASN A 497 -7.83 23.19 -24.76
CA ASN A 497 -6.64 23.81 -25.30
C ASN A 497 -5.56 23.86 -24.21
N ALA A 498 -4.35 23.45 -24.56
CA ALA A 498 -3.20 23.53 -23.69
C ALA A 498 -1.96 23.97 -24.49
N SER A 499 -1.11 24.77 -23.87
CA SER A 499 0.16 25.21 -24.43
C SER A 499 1.22 25.40 -23.35
N ASP A 500 2.47 25.18 -23.69
CA ASP A 500 3.61 25.37 -22.81
C ASP A 500 4.57 26.40 -23.45
N PRO A 501 4.81 27.56 -22.78
CA PRO A 501 5.71 28.59 -23.29
C PRO A 501 7.19 28.17 -23.33
N GLY A 502 7.60 27.21 -22.51
CA GLY A 502 8.99 26.78 -22.34
C GLY A 502 9.31 25.41 -22.95
N GLY A 503 8.31 24.69 -23.50
CA GLY A 503 8.50 23.32 -23.95
C GLY A 503 7.34 22.78 -24.77
N SER A 504 6.79 21.63 -24.37
CA SER A 504 5.65 20.99 -25.03
C SER A 504 4.74 20.30 -24.02
N ILE A 505 3.46 20.19 -24.35
CA ILE A 505 2.50 19.46 -23.53
C ILE A 505 2.73 17.96 -23.71
N ALA A 506 3.03 17.26 -22.63
CA ALA A 506 3.15 15.80 -22.61
C ALA A 506 1.78 15.13 -22.60
N ARG A 507 0.82 15.66 -21.82
CA ARG A 507 -0.55 15.16 -21.75
C ARG A 507 -1.49 16.16 -21.09
N VAL A 508 -2.79 16.00 -21.32
CA VAL A 508 -3.87 16.66 -20.59
C VAL A 508 -4.75 15.59 -19.94
N GLU A 509 -4.91 15.68 -18.65
CA GLU A 509 -5.72 14.77 -17.83
C GLU A 509 -7.04 15.43 -17.45
N TYR A 510 -8.14 14.67 -17.40
CA TYR A 510 -9.46 15.17 -17.02
C TYR A 510 -9.94 14.52 -15.73
N TYR A 511 -10.56 15.34 -14.87
CA TYR A 511 -11.10 14.92 -13.58
C TYR A 511 -12.53 15.45 -13.41
N ALA A 512 -13.40 14.67 -12.76
CA ALA A 512 -14.70 15.11 -12.29
C ALA A 512 -14.79 14.86 -10.79
N ASN A 513 -15.01 15.91 -9.99
CA ASN A 513 -15.07 15.84 -8.51
C ASN A 513 -13.88 15.04 -7.91
N GLY A 514 -12.66 15.25 -8.42
CA GLY A 514 -11.45 14.57 -7.97
C GLY A 514 -11.16 13.21 -8.62
N LEU A 515 -12.14 12.59 -9.29
CA LEU A 515 -11.96 11.30 -9.97
C LEU A 515 -11.40 11.49 -11.39
N LYS A 516 -10.30 10.82 -11.73
CA LYS A 516 -9.72 10.84 -13.07
C LYS A 516 -10.63 10.16 -14.07
N LEU A 517 -10.98 10.87 -15.15
CA LEU A 517 -11.85 10.40 -16.24
C LEU A 517 -11.04 9.83 -17.43
N GLY A 518 -9.84 10.35 -17.65
CA GLY A 518 -8.97 9.95 -18.76
C GLY A 518 -7.90 10.97 -19.04
N GLN A 519 -7.11 10.72 -20.10
CA GLN A 519 -6.07 11.63 -20.55
C GLN A 519 -5.90 11.58 -22.06
N ALA A 520 -5.36 12.67 -22.64
CA ALA A 520 -5.00 12.76 -24.05
C ALA A 520 -3.57 13.33 -24.19
N THR A 521 -2.80 12.76 -25.15
CA THR A 521 -1.39 13.12 -25.38
C THR A 521 -1.17 13.98 -26.63
N ALA A 522 -2.20 14.22 -27.43
CA ALA A 522 -2.14 15.02 -28.64
C ALA A 522 -3.32 15.97 -28.76
N ALA A 523 -3.08 17.14 -29.34
CA ALA A 523 -4.14 18.11 -29.62
C ALA A 523 -5.05 17.64 -30.77
N PRO A 524 -6.34 17.94 -30.72
CA PRO A 524 -7.08 18.59 -29.65
C PRO A 524 -7.24 17.59 -28.49
N TYR A 525 -6.71 17.90 -27.32
CA TYR A 525 -6.68 17.00 -26.17
C TYR A 525 -8.09 16.59 -25.77
N THR A 526 -8.59 15.48 -26.35
CA THR A 526 -9.99 15.07 -26.24
C THR A 526 -10.10 13.71 -25.57
N VAL A 527 -11.02 13.61 -24.60
CA VAL A 527 -11.40 12.38 -23.91
C VAL A 527 -12.90 12.19 -24.00
N ALA A 528 -13.34 10.98 -24.38
CA ALA A 528 -14.75 10.61 -24.34
C ALA A 528 -15.15 10.24 -22.91
N TRP A 529 -16.27 10.77 -22.42
CA TRP A 529 -16.82 10.48 -21.11
C TRP A 529 -18.35 10.34 -21.15
N LYS A 530 -18.88 9.44 -20.32
CA LYS A 530 -20.33 9.23 -20.16
C LYS A 530 -20.67 9.37 -18.67
N PRO A 531 -21.14 10.54 -18.20
CA PRO A 531 -21.55 10.67 -16.80
C PRO A 531 -22.83 9.89 -16.53
N ILE A 532 -22.90 9.13 -15.45
CA ILE A 532 -24.02 8.23 -15.14
C ILE A 532 -24.80 8.68 -13.90
N PRO A 533 -24.21 8.83 -12.71
CA PRO A 533 -24.97 9.30 -11.59
C PRO A 533 -25.56 10.69 -11.85
N VAL A 534 -26.81 10.88 -11.47
CA VAL A 534 -27.40 12.21 -11.44
C VAL A 534 -26.67 13.08 -10.41
N GLY A 535 -26.45 14.33 -10.74
CA GLY A 535 -25.71 15.24 -9.87
C GLY A 535 -24.96 16.33 -10.62
N THR A 536 -24.24 17.14 -9.88
CA THR A 536 -23.37 18.18 -10.42
C THR A 536 -21.91 17.72 -10.39
N TYR A 537 -21.22 17.89 -11.49
CA TYR A 537 -19.83 17.53 -11.68
C TYR A 537 -19.02 18.79 -11.95
N ALA A 538 -18.01 19.08 -11.14
CA ALA A 538 -16.98 20.05 -11.46
C ALA A 538 -15.88 19.34 -12.26
N ILE A 539 -15.84 19.61 -13.57
CA ILE A 539 -14.85 19.04 -14.49
C ILE A 539 -13.66 19.97 -14.57
N VAL A 540 -12.47 19.44 -14.38
CA VAL A 540 -11.21 20.16 -14.53
C VAL A 540 -10.25 19.41 -15.45
N ALA A 541 -9.39 20.15 -16.13
CA ALA A 541 -8.30 19.60 -16.93
C ALA A 541 -6.96 19.98 -16.28
N VAL A 542 -6.01 19.03 -16.24
CA VAL A 542 -4.64 19.25 -15.79
C VAL A 542 -3.73 19.06 -16.99
N ALA A 543 -3.09 20.12 -17.46
CA ALA A 543 -2.02 20.03 -18.43
C ALA A 543 -0.71 19.69 -17.72
N VAL A 544 0.03 18.74 -18.29
CA VAL A 544 1.36 18.34 -17.85
C VAL A 544 2.32 18.58 -18.98
N ASP A 545 3.40 19.32 -18.73
CA ASP A 545 4.45 19.57 -19.70
C ASP A 545 5.47 18.41 -19.79
N ASN A 546 6.42 18.52 -20.67
CA ASN A 546 7.45 17.49 -20.93
C ASN A 546 8.51 17.34 -19.83
N VAL A 547 8.52 18.22 -18.81
CA VAL A 547 9.43 18.15 -17.67
C VAL A 547 8.70 17.92 -16.34
N GLY A 548 7.37 17.76 -16.37
CA GLY A 548 6.55 17.41 -15.21
C GLY A 548 5.88 18.60 -14.51
N GLY A 549 5.99 19.82 -15.04
CA GLY A 549 5.21 20.97 -14.58
C GLY A 549 3.73 20.80 -14.92
N MET A 550 2.85 21.26 -14.02
CA MET A 550 1.40 21.04 -14.14
C MET A 550 0.61 22.34 -13.98
N THR A 551 -0.51 22.45 -14.66
CA THR A 551 -1.49 23.53 -14.45
C THR A 551 -2.91 22.99 -14.50
N LEU A 552 -3.73 23.47 -13.56
CA LEU A 552 -5.16 23.17 -13.45
C LEU A 552 -5.98 24.23 -14.22
N SER A 553 -6.95 23.78 -15.00
CA SER A 553 -7.92 24.68 -15.63
C SER A 553 -8.91 25.26 -14.61
N ALA A 554 -9.60 26.34 -14.98
CA ALA A 554 -10.85 26.69 -14.32
C ALA A 554 -11.83 25.51 -14.42
N PRO A 555 -12.66 25.26 -13.37
CA PRO A 555 -13.67 24.21 -13.42
C PRO A 555 -14.80 24.56 -14.39
N VAL A 556 -15.30 23.54 -15.07
CA VAL A 556 -16.53 23.56 -15.87
C VAL A 556 -17.57 22.73 -15.15
N ASN A 557 -18.70 23.34 -14.80
CA ASN A 557 -19.78 22.68 -14.09
C ASN A 557 -20.72 21.99 -15.10
N LEU A 558 -20.95 20.71 -14.91
CA LEU A 558 -21.91 19.91 -15.67
C LEU A 558 -23.00 19.41 -14.73
N THR A 559 -24.24 19.51 -15.14
CA THR A 559 -25.37 18.92 -14.42
C THR A 559 -25.92 17.73 -15.16
N VAL A 560 -25.98 16.57 -14.49
CA VAL A 560 -26.62 15.36 -14.99
C VAL A 560 -28.01 15.25 -14.37
N ASN A 561 -29.06 15.45 -15.15
CA ASN A 561 -30.45 15.37 -14.71
C ASN A 561 -31.11 14.17 -15.40
N ALA A 562 -31.76 13.29 -14.63
CA ALA A 562 -32.54 12.19 -15.16
C ALA A 562 -34.00 12.58 -15.33
N THR A 563 -34.60 12.20 -16.47
CA THR A 563 -36.04 12.06 -16.53
C THR A 563 -36.37 10.75 -15.81
N LEU A 564 -36.97 10.86 -14.61
CA LEU A 564 -37.34 9.71 -13.82
C LEU A 564 -38.67 9.12 -14.28
N SER A 565 -38.70 7.81 -14.44
CA SER A 565 -39.91 7.01 -14.65
C SER A 565 -40.24 6.28 -13.35
N THR A 566 -41.50 6.23 -12.98
CA THR A 566 -42.00 5.47 -11.83
C THR A 566 -42.95 4.38 -12.31
N VAL A 567 -42.69 3.16 -11.89
CA VAL A 567 -43.55 2.01 -12.15
C VAL A 567 -43.90 1.33 -10.84
N THR A 568 -45.17 1.01 -10.66
CA THR A 568 -45.66 0.18 -9.54
C THR A 568 -46.07 -1.17 -10.07
N LEU A 569 -45.41 -2.22 -9.58
CA LEU A 569 -45.66 -3.62 -9.90
C LEU A 569 -46.58 -4.16 -8.80
N GLN A 570 -47.80 -4.47 -9.14
CA GLN A 570 -48.79 -5.06 -8.25
C GLN A 570 -49.72 -5.96 -9.08
N ARG A 571 -49.93 -7.18 -8.67
CA ARG A 571 -50.77 -8.14 -9.40
C ARG A 571 -52.17 -7.57 -9.70
N GLY A 572 -52.56 -7.48 -10.99
CA GLY A 572 -53.77 -6.90 -11.47
C GLY A 572 -53.75 -5.40 -11.78
N LEU A 573 -52.77 -4.65 -11.31
CA LEU A 573 -52.62 -3.24 -11.66
C LEU A 573 -52.05 -3.10 -13.08
N ASN A 574 -52.75 -2.35 -13.94
CA ASN A 574 -52.36 -2.13 -15.35
C ASN A 574 -52.05 -3.44 -16.14
N GLY A 575 -52.71 -4.56 -15.77
CA GLY A 575 -52.50 -5.84 -16.40
C GLY A 575 -51.23 -6.59 -15.93
N TYR A 576 -50.52 -6.09 -14.91
CA TYR A 576 -49.34 -6.78 -14.39
C TYR A 576 -49.71 -8.11 -13.70
N ALA A 577 -49.08 -9.21 -14.12
CA ALA A 577 -49.30 -10.56 -13.60
C ALA A 577 -48.01 -11.20 -13.04
N GLY A 578 -46.90 -10.47 -13.02
CA GLY A 578 -45.59 -11.02 -12.69
C GLY A 578 -45.23 -11.07 -11.18
N ALA A 579 -46.20 -10.97 -10.29
CA ALA A 579 -45.99 -11.22 -8.87
C ALA A 579 -46.33 -12.68 -8.52
N SER A 580 -45.44 -13.31 -7.76
CA SER A 580 -45.60 -14.66 -7.21
C SER A 580 -45.31 -14.63 -5.73
N ASP A 581 -46.14 -15.23 -4.90
CA ASP A 581 -45.88 -15.37 -3.47
C ASP A 581 -46.53 -16.64 -2.88
N THR A 582 -45.95 -17.13 -1.82
CA THR A 582 -46.41 -18.30 -1.07
C THR A 582 -45.81 -18.20 0.35
N PHE A 583 -46.23 -19.13 1.21
CA PHE A 583 -45.49 -19.36 2.47
C PHE A 583 -45.18 -20.84 2.64
N LEU A 584 -44.03 -21.12 3.21
CA LEU A 584 -43.57 -22.46 3.51
C LEU A 584 -44.01 -22.84 4.90
N ASP A 585 -44.63 -24.03 5.05
CA ASP A 585 -45.29 -24.48 6.28
C ASP A 585 -44.55 -25.67 6.90
N ASN A 586 -43.88 -25.46 8.05
CA ASN A 586 -43.23 -26.54 8.81
C ASN A 586 -44.18 -27.56 9.41
N THR A 587 -45.45 -27.17 9.66
CA THR A 587 -46.48 -28.06 10.22
C THR A 587 -47.07 -28.97 9.16
N ALA A 588 -47.01 -28.58 7.88
CA ALA A 588 -47.49 -29.32 6.72
C ALA A 588 -46.43 -29.31 5.58
N ARG A 589 -45.29 -29.93 5.82
CA ARG A 589 -44.05 -29.77 5.05
C ARG A 589 -44.10 -30.12 3.56
N THR A 590 -45.12 -30.80 3.10
CA THR A 590 -45.35 -31.19 1.70
C THR A 590 -46.51 -30.46 1.05
N LEU A 591 -47.19 -29.60 1.80
CA LEU A 591 -48.33 -28.84 1.30
C LEU A 591 -47.84 -27.59 0.56
N VAL A 592 -48.45 -27.32 -0.61
CA VAL A 592 -48.23 -26.10 -1.39
C VAL A 592 -49.28 -25.07 -0.98
N HIS A 593 -48.91 -23.81 -0.85
CA HIS A 593 -49.77 -22.70 -0.43
C HIS A 593 -49.86 -21.58 -1.50
N ASP A 594 -49.85 -21.97 -2.79
CA ASP A 594 -49.79 -21.06 -3.94
C ASP A 594 -50.97 -20.08 -4.09
N ALA A 595 -52.13 -20.50 -3.66
CA ALA A 595 -53.36 -19.69 -3.74
C ALA A 595 -53.80 -19.17 -2.37
N SER A 596 -52.93 -19.17 -1.41
CA SER A 596 -53.28 -18.88 -0.02
C SER A 596 -53.24 -17.41 0.32
N ASN A 597 -54.23 -16.92 1.02
CA ASN A 597 -54.27 -15.63 1.68
C ASN A 597 -54.79 -15.77 3.10
N PRO A 598 -54.13 -15.21 4.13
CA PRO A 598 -52.91 -14.37 4.10
C PRO A 598 -51.60 -15.19 4.01
N LEU A 599 -50.51 -14.49 3.75
CA LEU A 599 -49.15 -14.98 3.94
C LEU A 599 -48.84 -15.03 5.44
N TYR A 600 -48.57 -16.22 5.97
CA TYR A 600 -48.21 -16.40 7.39
C TYR A 600 -46.71 -16.32 7.61
N LEU A 601 -46.31 -15.57 8.65
CA LEU A 601 -44.90 -15.42 9.08
C LEU A 601 -44.81 -15.75 10.58
N ASP A 602 -43.88 -16.63 10.95
CA ASP A 602 -43.38 -16.78 12.32
C ASP A 602 -41.96 -17.30 12.30
N LEU A 603 -41.29 -17.31 13.48
CA LEU A 603 -39.89 -17.70 13.58
C LEU A 603 -39.63 -19.18 13.24
N THR A 604 -40.61 -20.07 13.45
CA THR A 604 -40.41 -21.52 13.46
C THR A 604 -41.20 -22.28 12.41
N ASN A 605 -42.40 -21.80 12.09
CA ASN A 605 -43.39 -22.59 11.31
C ASN A 605 -43.66 -22.02 9.91
N TYR A 606 -43.55 -20.72 9.71
CA TYR A 606 -44.02 -20.11 8.47
C TYR A 606 -42.96 -19.13 7.90
N SER A 607 -42.57 -19.34 6.63
CA SER A 607 -41.63 -18.49 5.91
C SER A 607 -42.24 -18.03 4.60
N PRO A 608 -42.70 -16.78 4.48
CA PRO A 608 -43.18 -16.23 3.22
C PRO A 608 -42.05 -16.03 2.21
N LEU A 609 -42.35 -16.34 0.97
CA LEU A 609 -41.57 -16.07 -0.22
C LEU A 609 -42.34 -15.12 -1.14
N LEU A 610 -41.65 -14.18 -1.77
CA LEU A 610 -42.25 -13.18 -2.67
C LEU A 610 -41.30 -12.82 -3.82
N ARG A 611 -41.81 -12.77 -5.05
CA ARG A 611 -41.06 -12.40 -6.23
C ARG A 611 -41.86 -11.49 -7.14
N PHE A 612 -41.18 -10.54 -7.78
CA PHE A 612 -41.72 -9.74 -8.88
C PHE A 612 -40.88 -9.94 -10.14
N ALA A 613 -41.54 -10.15 -11.29
CA ALA A 613 -40.90 -10.01 -12.59
C ALA A 613 -40.73 -8.51 -12.86
N ILE A 614 -39.52 -7.99 -12.70
CA ILE A 614 -39.27 -6.54 -12.70
C ILE A 614 -38.91 -6.08 -14.12
N TYR A 615 -37.93 -6.73 -14.72
CA TYR A 615 -37.33 -6.32 -15.97
C TYR A 615 -38.00 -6.96 -17.19
N GLN A 616 -37.87 -6.32 -18.36
CA GLN A 616 -38.47 -6.82 -19.61
C GLN A 616 -38.02 -8.24 -19.96
N SER A 617 -36.79 -8.60 -19.66
CA SER A 617 -36.29 -9.97 -19.84
C SER A 617 -36.95 -11.02 -18.94
N GLU A 618 -37.63 -10.58 -17.88
CA GLU A 618 -38.40 -11.44 -16.96
C GLU A 618 -39.90 -11.36 -17.19
N GLY A 619 -40.32 -10.60 -18.22
CA GLY A 619 -41.75 -10.31 -18.49
C GLY A 619 -42.31 -9.11 -17.70
N GLY A 620 -41.47 -8.33 -17.03
CA GLY A 620 -41.83 -7.12 -16.30
C GLY A 620 -41.80 -5.86 -17.21
N PRO A 621 -42.27 -4.71 -16.70
CA PRO A 621 -42.36 -3.46 -17.47
C PRO A 621 -41.10 -2.60 -17.44
N VAL A 622 -40.18 -2.84 -16.52
CA VAL A 622 -38.97 -2.02 -16.38
C VAL A 622 -37.96 -2.38 -17.47
N PRO A 623 -37.44 -1.42 -18.26
CA PRO A 623 -36.46 -1.71 -19.28
C PRO A 623 -35.17 -2.34 -18.72
N ASN A 624 -34.53 -3.20 -19.49
CA ASN A 624 -33.23 -3.77 -19.12
C ASN A 624 -32.17 -2.67 -19.09
N GLY A 625 -31.19 -2.78 -18.17
CA GLY A 625 -30.09 -1.83 -18.07
C GLY A 625 -30.48 -0.47 -17.47
N THR A 626 -31.61 -0.39 -16.77
CA THR A 626 -32.02 0.81 -16.03
C THR A 626 -31.15 1.10 -14.83
N ILE A 627 -30.94 2.39 -14.55
CA ILE A 627 -30.34 2.86 -13.30
C ILE A 627 -31.46 3.23 -12.34
N LEU A 628 -31.45 2.60 -11.17
CA LEU A 628 -32.48 2.82 -10.16
C LEU A 628 -32.16 4.03 -9.29
N GLN A 629 -33.18 4.86 -9.12
CA GLN A 629 -33.17 5.93 -8.13
C GLN A 629 -33.67 5.44 -6.78
N SER A 630 -34.74 4.61 -6.81
CA SER A 630 -35.25 3.93 -5.62
C SER A 630 -36.12 2.75 -5.99
N ALA A 631 -36.14 1.73 -5.12
CA ALA A 631 -37.09 0.64 -5.18
C ALA A 631 -37.64 0.34 -3.78
N SER A 632 -38.96 0.36 -3.64
CA SER A 632 -39.63 0.14 -2.36
C SER A 632 -40.64 -1.00 -2.47
N LEU A 633 -40.39 -2.09 -1.69
CA LEU A 633 -41.32 -3.20 -1.54
C LEU A 633 -42.32 -2.87 -0.41
N GLN A 634 -43.59 -2.86 -0.72
CA GLN A 634 -44.65 -2.54 0.23
C GLN A 634 -45.59 -3.75 0.42
N LEU A 635 -45.77 -4.11 1.69
CA LEU A 635 -46.64 -5.21 2.11
C LEU A 635 -47.73 -4.65 3.02
N TYR A 636 -48.98 -5.08 2.85
CA TYR A 636 -50.06 -4.71 3.77
C TYR A 636 -50.17 -5.78 4.86
N LYS A 637 -49.79 -5.42 6.09
CA LYS A 637 -49.92 -6.27 7.27
C LYS A 637 -51.30 -6.15 7.88
N GLN A 638 -51.81 -7.25 8.41
CA GLN A 638 -53.08 -7.23 9.15
C GLN A 638 -52.82 -6.97 10.63
N PHE A 639 -52.02 -7.80 11.30
CA PHE A 639 -51.64 -7.59 12.70
C PHE A 639 -50.18 -8.08 12.86
N TYR A 640 -49.29 -7.18 13.17
CA TYR A 640 -47.86 -7.48 13.29
C TYR A 640 -47.10 -6.36 13.97
N ASP A 641 -46.26 -6.66 14.93
CA ASP A 641 -45.43 -5.69 15.66
C ASP A 641 -43.98 -6.16 15.97
N GLU A 642 -43.62 -7.37 15.55
CA GLU A 642 -42.24 -7.83 15.66
C GLU A 642 -41.40 -7.44 14.45
N THR A 643 -40.07 -7.49 14.62
CA THR A 643 -39.13 -7.15 13.58
C THR A 643 -39.14 -8.19 12.45
N VAL A 644 -39.39 -7.73 11.24
CA VAL A 644 -39.33 -8.49 9.99
C VAL A 644 -38.01 -8.22 9.30
N GLN A 645 -37.31 -9.26 8.91
CA GLN A 645 -36.12 -9.24 8.11
C GLN A 645 -36.43 -9.70 6.68
N LEU A 646 -35.94 -8.97 5.68
CA LEU A 646 -36.08 -9.27 4.26
C LEU A 646 -34.73 -9.71 3.70
N ASN A 647 -34.65 -10.92 3.15
CA ASN A 647 -33.44 -11.48 2.56
C ASN A 647 -33.69 -11.94 1.13
N ALA A 648 -32.80 -11.63 0.19
CA ALA A 648 -32.88 -12.14 -1.17
C ALA A 648 -32.69 -13.66 -1.21
N LEU A 649 -33.49 -14.34 -2.02
CA LEU A 649 -33.34 -15.77 -2.28
C LEU A 649 -32.20 -16.01 -3.27
N LEU A 650 -31.46 -17.10 -3.04
CA LEU A 650 -30.34 -17.55 -3.87
C LEU A 650 -30.68 -18.76 -4.74
N LYS A 651 -31.88 -19.31 -4.57
CA LYS A 651 -32.34 -20.50 -5.26
C LYS A 651 -33.69 -20.24 -5.96
N PRO A 652 -33.84 -20.65 -7.24
CA PRO A 652 -35.12 -20.54 -7.94
C PRO A 652 -36.19 -21.40 -7.27
N TRP A 653 -37.41 -20.90 -7.31
CA TRP A 653 -38.59 -21.57 -6.78
C TRP A 653 -39.82 -21.35 -7.67
N VAL A 654 -40.78 -22.20 -7.55
CA VAL A 654 -42.06 -22.15 -8.30
C VAL A 654 -43.22 -22.09 -7.33
N GLU A 655 -44.08 -21.09 -7.44
CA GLU A 655 -45.17 -20.80 -6.55
C GLU A 655 -46.10 -22.04 -6.33
N ALA A 656 -46.51 -22.68 -7.44
CA ALA A 656 -47.39 -23.86 -7.42
C ALA A 656 -46.68 -25.16 -7.01
N GLU A 657 -45.40 -25.13 -6.64
CA GLU A 657 -44.63 -26.34 -6.29
C GLU A 657 -43.86 -26.19 -4.97
N ALA A 658 -43.67 -24.95 -4.51
CA ALA A 658 -42.87 -24.67 -3.34
C ALA A 658 -43.54 -25.18 -2.05
N THR A 659 -42.80 -25.96 -1.29
CA THR A 659 -43.21 -26.52 0.02
C THR A 659 -42.11 -26.26 1.04
N TRP A 660 -42.36 -26.61 2.30
CA TRP A 660 -41.29 -26.53 3.32
C TRP A 660 -40.01 -27.27 2.92
N ASN A 661 -40.15 -28.42 2.23
CA ASN A 661 -39.00 -29.26 1.85
C ASN A 661 -38.44 -28.92 0.45
N LEU A 662 -39.26 -28.45 -0.47
CA LEU A 662 -38.88 -28.27 -1.86
C LEU A 662 -39.04 -26.81 -2.32
N ALA A 663 -38.06 -26.30 -3.09
CA ALA A 663 -38.16 -25.04 -3.81
C ALA A 663 -39.04 -25.17 -5.06
N GLN A 664 -38.93 -26.30 -5.72
CA GLN A 664 -39.73 -26.77 -6.85
C GLN A 664 -39.59 -28.29 -6.97
N THR A 665 -40.44 -28.91 -7.80
CA THR A 665 -40.40 -30.35 -8.04
C THR A 665 -38.98 -30.81 -8.40
N GLY A 666 -38.44 -31.75 -7.62
CA GLY A 666 -37.10 -32.31 -7.80
C GLY A 666 -35.96 -31.45 -7.23
N THR A 667 -36.23 -30.25 -6.67
CA THR A 667 -35.22 -29.38 -6.11
C THR A 667 -35.52 -29.04 -4.65
N ALA A 668 -34.80 -29.61 -3.71
CA ALA A 668 -34.96 -29.35 -2.28
C ALA A 668 -34.28 -28.02 -1.85
N TRP A 669 -34.85 -27.38 -0.83
CA TRP A 669 -34.11 -26.38 -0.06
C TRP A 669 -32.89 -27.03 0.60
N SER A 670 -31.84 -26.27 0.79
CA SER A 670 -30.65 -26.74 1.53
C SER A 670 -30.97 -27.01 2.98
N LEU A 671 -31.90 -26.21 3.54
CA LEU A 671 -32.52 -26.44 4.82
C LEU A 671 -34.01 -26.11 4.71
N GLY A 672 -34.93 -26.98 5.27
CA GLY A 672 -36.38 -26.81 5.18
C GLY A 672 -36.81 -25.39 5.58
N GLY A 673 -37.83 -24.85 4.86
CA GLY A 673 -38.30 -23.48 5.02
C GLY A 673 -37.41 -22.42 4.38
N ALA A 674 -36.57 -22.79 3.39
CA ALA A 674 -35.59 -21.91 2.73
C ALA A 674 -34.68 -21.23 3.76
N SER A 675 -34.19 -21.99 4.76
CA SER A 675 -33.60 -21.39 5.96
C SER A 675 -32.04 -21.48 6.05
N ALA A 676 -31.36 -21.99 5.00
CA ALA A 676 -29.91 -22.05 4.96
C ALA A 676 -29.32 -20.73 4.42
N ALA A 677 -28.73 -19.92 5.30
CA ALA A 677 -27.99 -18.72 4.91
C ALA A 677 -26.80 -19.06 4.00
N GLY A 678 -26.57 -18.24 2.96
CA GLY A 678 -25.53 -18.46 1.95
C GLY A 678 -25.82 -19.56 0.93
N SER A 679 -26.91 -20.30 1.06
CA SER A 679 -27.32 -21.38 0.15
C SER A 679 -28.73 -21.25 -0.36
N ASP A 680 -29.69 -20.98 0.49
CA ASP A 680 -31.07 -20.75 0.13
C ASP A 680 -31.40 -19.27 0.02
N TYR A 681 -30.80 -18.46 0.90
CA TYR A 681 -30.95 -17.00 0.90
C TYR A 681 -29.63 -16.28 1.25
N ASP A 682 -29.52 -15.02 0.86
CA ASP A 682 -28.38 -14.16 1.22
C ASP A 682 -28.39 -13.89 2.72
N GLY A 683 -27.30 -14.23 3.42
CA GLY A 683 -27.18 -14.04 4.85
C GLY A 683 -27.25 -12.57 5.30
N THR A 684 -26.97 -11.63 4.38
CA THR A 684 -27.15 -10.20 4.60
C THR A 684 -28.58 -9.80 4.29
N ALA A 685 -29.25 -9.13 5.22
CA ALA A 685 -30.59 -8.62 5.00
C ALA A 685 -30.58 -7.44 4.02
N ASP A 686 -31.53 -7.38 3.10
CA ASP A 686 -31.75 -6.22 2.25
C ASP A 686 -32.38 -5.07 3.05
N ASP A 687 -33.27 -5.39 4.00
CA ASP A 687 -33.83 -4.43 4.94
C ASP A 687 -34.38 -5.12 6.20
N LEU A 688 -34.55 -4.35 7.27
CA LEU A 688 -35.02 -4.79 8.58
C LEU A 688 -36.00 -3.73 9.13
N LEU A 689 -37.21 -4.15 9.47
CA LEU A 689 -38.27 -3.24 9.88
C LEU A 689 -39.03 -3.76 11.08
N THR A 690 -39.28 -2.89 12.07
CA THR A 690 -40.17 -3.16 13.22
C THR A 690 -41.45 -2.33 13.06
N PRO A 691 -42.58 -2.94 12.58
CA PRO A 691 -43.82 -2.23 12.36
C PRO A 691 -44.58 -1.98 13.65
N SER A 692 -45.47 -0.98 13.65
CA SER A 692 -46.48 -0.81 14.71
C SER A 692 -47.54 -1.91 14.67
N PHE A 693 -48.19 -2.23 15.80
CA PHE A 693 -49.18 -3.31 15.89
C PHE A 693 -50.38 -3.15 14.94
N SER A 694 -50.84 -1.94 14.68
CA SER A 694 -52.04 -1.65 13.87
C SER A 694 -51.91 -2.14 12.43
N PRO A 695 -53.04 -2.58 11.78
CA PRO A 695 -53.03 -2.90 10.36
C PRO A 695 -52.57 -1.72 9.51
N GLY A 696 -51.85 -1.99 8.42
CA GLY A 696 -51.34 -0.95 7.53
C GLY A 696 -50.19 -1.38 6.64
N TRP A 697 -49.78 -0.46 5.81
CA TRP A 697 -48.65 -0.64 4.92
C TRP A 697 -47.33 -0.60 5.68
N VAL A 698 -46.42 -1.49 5.34
CA VAL A 698 -45.01 -1.46 5.69
C VAL A 698 -44.18 -1.42 4.42
N ALA A 699 -43.08 -0.70 4.44
CA ALA A 699 -42.24 -0.44 3.26
C ALA A 699 -40.78 -0.78 3.56
N PHE A 700 -40.19 -1.61 2.73
CA PHE A 700 -38.80 -1.99 2.75
C PHE A 700 -38.04 -1.27 1.62
N ASP A 701 -36.88 -0.71 1.92
CA ASP A 701 -35.99 -0.22 0.89
C ASP A 701 -35.21 -1.38 0.28
N VAL A 702 -35.48 -1.65 -0.98
CA VAL A 702 -34.84 -2.73 -1.74
C VAL A 702 -34.03 -2.20 -2.93
N THR A 703 -33.70 -0.92 -2.91
CA THR A 703 -33.01 -0.23 -4.03
C THR A 703 -31.73 -0.93 -4.44
N ALA A 704 -30.84 -1.22 -3.47
CA ALA A 704 -29.56 -1.86 -3.74
C ALA A 704 -29.74 -3.26 -4.36
N ARG A 705 -30.67 -4.06 -3.83
CA ARG A 705 -30.94 -5.41 -4.34
C ARG A 705 -31.54 -5.39 -5.73
N VAL A 706 -32.51 -4.54 -5.96
CA VAL A 706 -33.15 -4.43 -7.28
C VAL A 706 -32.13 -3.91 -8.31
N GLN A 707 -31.20 -3.02 -7.93
CA GLN A 707 -30.09 -2.62 -8.80
C GLN A 707 -29.13 -3.77 -9.10
N GLN A 708 -28.81 -4.63 -8.13
CA GLN A 708 -28.01 -5.83 -8.39
C GLN A 708 -28.72 -6.75 -9.41
N TRP A 709 -30.04 -6.91 -9.31
CA TRP A 709 -30.81 -7.68 -10.28
C TRP A 709 -30.92 -6.97 -11.65
N ALA A 710 -30.88 -5.64 -11.71
CA ALA A 710 -30.77 -4.95 -12.99
C ALA A 710 -29.50 -5.35 -13.75
N ASN A 711 -28.42 -5.58 -13.01
CA ASN A 711 -27.12 -5.99 -13.55
C ASN A 711 -27.04 -7.51 -13.82
N ASN A 712 -27.71 -8.33 -12.99
CA ASN A 712 -27.79 -9.78 -13.16
C ASN A 712 -29.21 -10.29 -12.94
N ARG A 713 -30.04 -10.20 -13.95
CA ARG A 713 -31.48 -10.51 -13.92
C ARG A 713 -31.79 -11.99 -13.62
N SER A 714 -30.86 -12.90 -13.99
CA SER A 714 -31.01 -14.34 -13.69
C SER A 714 -30.92 -14.66 -12.20
N ALA A 715 -30.48 -13.73 -11.37
CA ALA A 715 -30.41 -13.86 -9.92
C ALA A 715 -31.67 -13.35 -9.20
N ASN A 716 -32.67 -12.82 -9.92
CA ASN A 716 -33.93 -12.40 -9.31
C ASN A 716 -34.80 -13.62 -8.95
N PHE A 717 -34.55 -14.21 -7.81
CA PHE A 717 -35.41 -15.25 -7.24
C PHE A 717 -36.38 -14.69 -6.18
N GLY A 718 -36.42 -13.35 -6.00
CA GLY A 718 -37.26 -12.68 -5.02
C GLY A 718 -36.70 -12.73 -3.61
N TRP A 719 -37.58 -12.60 -2.66
CA TRP A 719 -37.23 -12.46 -1.24
C TRP A 719 -37.91 -13.51 -0.37
N ARG A 720 -37.25 -13.80 0.73
CA ARG A 720 -37.77 -14.49 1.89
C ARG A 720 -38.00 -13.49 3.03
N LEU A 721 -39.15 -13.56 3.68
CA LEU A 721 -39.39 -12.84 4.92
C LEU A 721 -39.10 -13.80 6.11
N SER A 722 -38.47 -13.24 7.12
CA SER A 722 -38.24 -13.93 8.39
C SER A 722 -38.43 -12.98 9.58
N GLN A 723 -38.80 -13.56 10.70
CA GLN A 723 -38.92 -12.87 11.97
C GLN A 723 -37.63 -13.04 12.76
N THR A 724 -37.19 -12.03 13.47
CA THR A 724 -35.92 -12.07 14.25
C THR A 724 -36.17 -12.35 15.75
N THR A 725 -37.37 -12.21 16.23
CA THR A 725 -37.73 -12.41 17.62
C THR A 725 -38.85 -13.45 17.77
N VAL A 726 -38.88 -14.20 18.89
CA VAL A 726 -39.91 -15.19 19.17
C VAL A 726 -41.22 -14.48 19.49
N GLY A 727 -42.26 -14.71 18.68
CA GLY A 727 -43.62 -14.28 18.92
C GLY A 727 -44.54 -15.45 19.14
N ASN A 728 -45.66 -15.25 19.86
CA ASN A 728 -46.55 -16.33 20.28
C ASN A 728 -47.63 -16.74 19.25
N ASN A 729 -47.80 -15.99 18.16
CA ASN A 729 -48.79 -16.25 17.12
C ASN A 729 -48.24 -15.95 15.72
N PRO A 730 -48.66 -16.68 14.67
CA PRO A 730 -48.37 -16.36 13.30
C PRO A 730 -48.87 -14.96 12.93
N LYS A 731 -48.03 -14.23 12.21
CA LYS A 731 -48.31 -12.88 11.70
C LYS A 731 -48.78 -12.99 10.26
N THR A 732 -49.54 -12.02 9.79
CA THR A 732 -50.15 -12.08 8.47
C THR A 732 -49.94 -10.84 7.63
N PHE A 733 -49.62 -11.10 6.38
CA PHE A 733 -49.62 -10.11 5.31
C PHE A 733 -50.58 -10.54 4.22
N ASN A 734 -51.14 -9.58 3.50
CA ASN A 734 -51.94 -9.91 2.32
C ASN A 734 -51.06 -10.53 1.25
N SER A 735 -51.56 -11.55 0.55
CA SER A 735 -50.91 -12.18 -0.61
C SER A 735 -51.26 -11.48 -1.92
N SER A 736 -50.61 -11.87 -3.01
CA SER A 736 -50.99 -11.42 -4.37
C SER A 736 -52.38 -11.93 -4.82
N GLU A 737 -52.94 -12.95 -4.15
CA GLU A 737 -54.28 -13.53 -4.36
C GLU A 737 -55.37 -12.82 -3.54
N TYR A 738 -55.04 -11.81 -2.73
CA TYR A 738 -56.05 -11.12 -1.93
C TYR A 738 -57.17 -10.51 -2.82
N THR A 739 -58.43 -10.94 -2.56
CA THR A 739 -59.57 -10.64 -3.45
C THR A 739 -60.52 -9.55 -2.92
N THR A 740 -60.50 -9.28 -1.60
CA THR A 740 -61.43 -8.32 -0.98
C THR A 740 -61.10 -6.88 -1.44
N ASP A 741 -59.85 -6.55 -1.53
CA ASP A 741 -59.36 -5.24 -2.04
C ASP A 741 -58.02 -5.44 -2.73
N ALA A 742 -58.01 -5.46 -4.05
CA ALA A 742 -56.80 -5.66 -4.85
C ALA A 742 -55.74 -4.58 -4.67
N THR A 743 -56.10 -3.41 -4.15
CA THR A 743 -55.16 -2.32 -3.87
C THR A 743 -54.27 -2.60 -2.66
N LEU A 744 -54.65 -3.56 -1.81
CA LEU A 744 -53.89 -3.96 -0.61
C LEU A 744 -53.00 -5.19 -0.84
N ARG A 745 -52.80 -5.64 -2.09
CA ARG A 745 -51.85 -6.67 -2.47
C ARG A 745 -50.41 -6.17 -2.34
N PRO A 746 -49.40 -7.06 -2.22
CA PRO A 746 -47.99 -6.69 -2.29
C PRO A 746 -47.71 -5.87 -3.52
N LYS A 747 -46.87 -4.83 -3.36
CA LYS A 747 -46.45 -3.97 -4.48
C LYS A 747 -44.99 -3.57 -4.36
N LEU A 748 -44.34 -3.51 -5.52
CA LEU A 748 -42.97 -2.99 -5.65
C LEU A 748 -43.03 -1.72 -6.51
N THR A 749 -42.64 -0.58 -5.93
CA THR A 749 -42.53 0.66 -6.65
C THR A 749 -41.08 0.91 -7.02
N VAL A 750 -40.79 1.07 -8.30
CA VAL A 750 -39.46 1.27 -8.87
C VAL A 750 -39.41 2.63 -9.53
N VAL A 751 -38.48 3.48 -9.10
CA VAL A 751 -38.16 4.78 -9.70
C VAL A 751 -36.81 4.65 -10.40
N TYR A 752 -36.77 4.90 -11.69
CA TYR A 752 -35.58 4.67 -12.50
C TYR A 752 -35.38 5.75 -13.57
N SER A 753 -34.12 5.88 -14.02
CA SER A 753 -33.73 6.68 -15.17
C SER A 753 -33.12 5.81 -16.27
N GLY A 754 -33.26 6.26 -17.51
CA GLY A 754 -32.69 5.53 -18.65
C GLY A 754 -33.43 4.22 -18.94
N GLY A 755 -32.93 3.45 -19.79
CA GLY A 755 -33.48 2.22 -20.35
C GLY A 755 -32.99 2.10 -21.76
N SER A 756 -31.68 1.96 -21.94
CA SER A 756 -31.08 1.56 -23.22
C SER A 756 -30.48 0.16 -23.06
N SER A 757 -30.31 -0.49 -24.20
CA SER A 757 -29.51 -1.71 -24.30
C SER A 757 -28.18 -1.62 -23.55
N ASN A 758 -27.74 -2.72 -22.93
CA ASN A 758 -26.43 -2.87 -22.28
C ASN A 758 -25.35 -1.99 -22.93
N ALA A 759 -24.71 -1.12 -22.19
CA ALA A 759 -23.65 -0.25 -22.66
C ALA A 759 -22.30 -0.97 -22.53
N ALA A 760 -21.44 -0.81 -23.52
CA ALA A 760 -20.11 -1.42 -23.43
C ALA A 760 -19.28 -0.78 -22.32
N PRO A 761 -18.48 -1.56 -21.57
CA PRO A 761 -17.60 -1.05 -20.55
C PRO A 761 -16.50 -0.16 -21.15
N MET A 762 -15.97 0.74 -20.37
CA MET A 762 -14.81 1.55 -20.74
C MET A 762 -13.56 0.93 -20.13
N ALA A 763 -12.47 0.89 -20.90
CA ALA A 763 -11.16 0.46 -20.44
C ALA A 763 -10.13 1.54 -20.73
N THR A 764 -9.18 1.71 -19.81
CA THR A 764 -8.00 2.57 -20.00
C THR A 764 -6.77 1.79 -19.58
N LEU A 765 -5.82 1.61 -20.48
CA LEU A 765 -4.53 1.03 -20.16
C LEU A 765 -3.70 2.10 -19.45
N LEU A 766 -3.34 1.86 -18.18
CA LEU A 766 -2.61 2.80 -17.32
C LEU A 766 -1.11 2.60 -17.44
N THR A 767 -0.67 1.33 -17.47
CA THR A 767 0.72 0.94 -17.67
C THR A 767 0.82 -0.20 -18.66
N PRO A 768 1.94 -0.28 -19.44
CA PRO A 768 3.02 0.69 -19.54
C PRO A 768 2.57 1.97 -20.24
N ALA A 769 3.30 3.07 -20.03
CA ALA A 769 3.06 4.31 -20.79
C ALA A 769 3.34 4.11 -22.29
N ASP A 770 2.66 4.89 -23.14
CA ASP A 770 2.96 4.91 -24.57
C ASP A 770 4.41 5.36 -24.80
N GLY A 771 5.13 4.67 -25.69
CA GLY A 771 6.54 4.88 -25.95
C GLY A 771 7.48 4.18 -24.97
N ALA A 772 6.98 3.41 -24.00
CA ALA A 772 7.84 2.70 -23.04
C ALA A 772 8.78 1.71 -23.75
N THR A 773 10.03 1.64 -23.27
CA THR A 773 11.06 0.77 -23.83
C THR A 773 11.62 -0.18 -22.78
N MET A 774 11.96 -1.39 -23.20
CA MET A 774 12.54 -2.40 -22.33
C MET A 774 13.47 -3.32 -23.13
N GLY A 775 14.50 -3.88 -22.49
CA GLY A 775 15.30 -4.94 -23.09
C GLY A 775 14.58 -6.28 -23.13
N LEU A 776 14.84 -7.10 -24.13
CA LEU A 776 14.30 -8.48 -24.23
C LEU A 776 14.72 -9.27 -22.99
N GLY A 777 13.76 -9.99 -22.39
CA GLY A 777 13.93 -10.73 -21.12
C GLY A 777 13.38 -9.99 -19.89
N GLY A 778 13.06 -8.71 -20.00
CA GLY A 778 12.31 -7.98 -18.98
C GLY A 778 10.80 -8.23 -19.08
N SER A 779 10.03 -7.70 -18.12
CA SER A 779 8.58 -7.84 -18.06
C SER A 779 7.91 -6.48 -17.94
N PHE A 780 6.80 -6.27 -18.64
CA PHE A 780 5.90 -5.13 -18.43
C PHE A 780 4.80 -5.51 -17.44
N THR A 781 4.56 -4.66 -16.45
CA THR A 781 3.33 -4.74 -15.68
C THR A 781 2.25 -3.99 -16.43
N LEU A 782 1.24 -4.73 -16.91
CA LEU A 782 0.07 -4.18 -17.58
C LEU A 782 -0.99 -3.91 -16.53
N THR A 783 -1.40 -2.66 -16.36
CA THR A 783 -2.47 -2.27 -15.44
C THR A 783 -3.52 -1.47 -16.20
N ALA A 784 -4.77 -1.77 -15.99
CA ALA A 784 -5.88 -1.04 -16.59
C ALA A 784 -6.87 -0.61 -15.51
N SER A 785 -7.47 0.57 -15.70
CA SER A 785 -8.74 0.90 -15.08
C SER A 785 -9.87 0.51 -16.04
N ALA A 786 -10.92 -0.06 -15.51
CA ALA A 786 -12.12 -0.35 -16.29
C ALA A 786 -13.37 -0.08 -15.45
N SER A 787 -14.37 0.50 -16.08
CA SER A 787 -15.68 0.78 -15.49
C SER A 787 -16.77 0.50 -16.51
N ASP A 788 -17.89 0.03 -16.00
CA ASP A 788 -19.07 -0.24 -16.81
C ASP A 788 -20.17 0.76 -16.47
N PRO A 789 -20.69 1.48 -17.45
CA PRO A 789 -21.69 2.53 -17.25
C PRO A 789 -23.01 2.06 -16.64
N ASP A 790 -23.41 0.82 -16.86
CA ASP A 790 -24.71 0.28 -16.47
C ASP A 790 -24.60 -1.12 -15.86
N GLY A 791 -23.36 -1.54 -15.46
CA GLY A 791 -23.12 -2.84 -14.88
C GLY A 791 -21.80 -2.96 -14.14
N THR A 792 -21.19 -4.11 -14.23
CA THR A 792 -19.89 -4.42 -13.65
C THR A 792 -18.95 -5.02 -14.69
N VAL A 793 -17.67 -4.67 -14.59
CA VAL A 793 -16.64 -5.28 -15.43
C VAL A 793 -16.34 -6.68 -14.90
N SER A 794 -16.60 -7.68 -15.75
CA SER A 794 -16.37 -9.09 -15.40
C SER A 794 -14.91 -9.51 -15.56
N LYS A 795 -14.17 -8.92 -16.48
CA LYS A 795 -12.74 -9.14 -16.72
C LYS A 795 -12.13 -8.04 -17.58
N VAL A 796 -10.81 -7.91 -17.53
CA VAL A 796 -10.00 -7.15 -18.49
C VAL A 796 -8.99 -8.09 -19.12
N GLU A 797 -8.97 -8.17 -20.45
CA GLU A 797 -8.03 -8.95 -21.23
C GLU A 797 -7.00 -8.03 -21.89
N TYR A 798 -5.73 -8.45 -21.87
CA TYR A 798 -4.63 -7.69 -22.46
C TYR A 798 -4.18 -8.31 -23.77
N TYR A 799 -3.93 -7.47 -24.78
CA TYR A 799 -3.52 -7.88 -26.10
C TYR A 799 -2.24 -7.15 -26.52
N ALA A 800 -1.37 -7.86 -27.23
CA ALA A 800 -0.25 -7.30 -27.98
C ALA A 800 -0.56 -7.49 -29.48
N GLY A 801 -1.01 -6.44 -30.14
CA GLY A 801 -1.65 -6.54 -31.46
C GLY A 801 -2.93 -7.38 -31.40
N ALA A 802 -3.00 -8.45 -32.17
CA ALA A 802 -4.14 -9.38 -32.18
C ALA A 802 -3.98 -10.55 -31.18
N VAL A 803 -2.83 -10.67 -30.50
CA VAL A 803 -2.52 -11.80 -29.61
C VAL A 803 -2.88 -11.45 -28.18
N LYS A 804 -3.77 -12.24 -27.56
CA LYS A 804 -4.06 -12.14 -26.14
C LYS A 804 -2.83 -12.57 -25.35
N VAL A 805 -2.36 -11.69 -24.44
CA VAL A 805 -1.18 -11.93 -23.61
C VAL A 805 -1.53 -12.25 -22.17
N GLY A 806 -2.74 -11.85 -21.69
CA GLY A 806 -3.19 -12.15 -20.36
C GLY A 806 -4.57 -11.59 -20.02
N GLN A 807 -4.99 -11.75 -18.76
CA GLN A 807 -6.24 -11.18 -18.24
C GLN A 807 -6.20 -11.01 -16.73
N ALA A 808 -7.06 -10.12 -16.21
CA ALA A 808 -7.36 -9.95 -14.80
C ALA A 808 -8.88 -9.86 -14.59
N THR A 809 -9.40 -10.38 -13.45
CA THR A 809 -10.84 -10.45 -13.15
C THR A 809 -11.27 -9.57 -11.98
N SER A 810 -10.33 -8.89 -11.32
CA SER A 810 -10.59 -7.98 -10.21
C SER A 810 -9.75 -6.72 -10.34
N SER A 811 -10.28 -5.60 -9.85
CA SER A 811 -9.55 -4.34 -9.74
C SER A 811 -8.53 -4.39 -8.58
N PRO A 812 -7.33 -3.80 -8.74
CA PRO A 812 -6.80 -3.23 -9.97
C PRO A 812 -6.49 -4.34 -10.98
N TYR A 813 -6.99 -4.18 -12.21
CA TYR A 813 -6.77 -5.16 -13.28
C TYR A 813 -5.30 -5.12 -13.68
N THR A 814 -4.49 -6.03 -13.09
CA THR A 814 -3.03 -6.07 -13.29
C THR A 814 -2.59 -7.43 -13.81
N PHE A 815 -1.68 -7.43 -14.78
CA PHE A 815 -1.08 -8.63 -15.37
C PHE A 815 0.38 -8.38 -15.72
N VAL A 816 1.28 -9.31 -15.42
CA VAL A 816 2.70 -9.22 -15.79
C VAL A 816 2.92 -9.95 -17.11
N TRP A 817 3.42 -9.24 -18.12
CA TRP A 817 3.70 -9.78 -19.46
C TRP A 817 5.19 -9.71 -19.78
N THR A 818 5.75 -10.86 -20.19
CA THR A 818 7.15 -10.99 -20.65
C THR A 818 7.16 -11.30 -22.14
N PRO A 819 7.52 -10.35 -23.01
CA PRO A 819 7.63 -10.57 -24.44
C PRO A 819 8.73 -11.56 -24.79
N SER A 820 8.46 -12.47 -25.73
CA SER A 820 9.41 -13.51 -26.15
C SER A 820 10.33 -13.08 -27.31
N ALA A 821 10.10 -11.92 -27.91
CA ALA A 821 10.91 -11.40 -29.00
C ALA A 821 11.08 -9.89 -28.91
N SER A 822 12.18 -9.35 -29.47
CA SER A 822 12.35 -7.93 -29.65
C SER A 822 11.46 -7.42 -30.79
N GLY A 823 10.98 -6.19 -30.65
CA GLY A 823 10.09 -5.57 -31.62
C GLY A 823 9.22 -4.50 -30.99
N THR A 824 8.39 -3.88 -31.79
CA THR A 824 7.39 -2.92 -31.34
C THR A 824 6.06 -3.63 -31.18
N TYR A 825 5.43 -3.46 -30.03
CA TYR A 825 4.14 -4.06 -29.68
C TYR A 825 3.12 -2.97 -29.41
N VAL A 826 1.94 -3.13 -29.96
CA VAL A 826 0.79 -2.26 -29.70
C VAL A 826 -0.07 -2.96 -28.65
N LEU A 827 -0.11 -2.41 -27.45
CA LEU A 827 -0.83 -2.98 -26.32
C LEU A 827 -2.21 -2.36 -26.19
N THR A 828 -3.23 -3.18 -25.95
CA THR A 828 -4.58 -2.75 -25.62
C THR A 828 -5.15 -3.56 -24.44
N ALA A 829 -6.01 -2.92 -23.66
CA ALA A 829 -6.83 -3.56 -22.65
C ALA A 829 -8.27 -3.62 -23.12
N VAL A 830 -8.90 -4.79 -23.07
CA VAL A 830 -10.29 -5.02 -23.46
C VAL A 830 -11.07 -5.43 -22.22
N ALA A 831 -11.90 -4.53 -21.71
CA ALA A 831 -12.84 -4.84 -20.65
C ALA A 831 -14.06 -5.56 -21.22
N THR A 832 -14.56 -6.55 -20.50
CA THR A 832 -15.84 -7.22 -20.78
C THR A 832 -16.76 -6.97 -19.59
N ASP A 833 -18.00 -6.53 -19.84
CA ASP A 833 -19.00 -6.33 -18.78
C ASP A 833 -19.70 -7.64 -18.39
N ASN A 834 -20.59 -7.55 -17.44
CA ASN A 834 -21.46 -8.66 -16.99
C ASN A 834 -22.57 -9.00 -18.00
N GLY A 835 -22.81 -8.16 -19.00
CA GLY A 835 -23.73 -8.39 -20.12
C GLY A 835 -23.06 -8.98 -21.37
N GLY A 836 -21.73 -9.06 -21.40
CA GLY A 836 -20.93 -9.64 -22.49
C GLY A 836 -20.47 -8.63 -23.56
N LEU A 837 -20.76 -7.32 -23.41
CA LEU A 837 -20.19 -6.32 -24.30
C LEU A 837 -18.74 -6.01 -23.91
N THR A 838 -17.99 -5.51 -24.89
CA THR A 838 -16.57 -5.20 -24.71
C THR A 838 -16.26 -3.74 -25.02
N GLY A 839 -15.37 -3.15 -24.23
CA GLY A 839 -14.77 -1.85 -24.46
C GLY A 839 -13.25 -1.94 -24.49
N THR A 840 -12.65 -1.36 -25.54
CA THR A 840 -11.19 -1.43 -25.75
C THR A 840 -10.55 -0.08 -25.39
N SER A 841 -9.42 -0.14 -24.68
CA SER A 841 -8.62 1.04 -24.37
C SER A 841 -7.99 1.68 -25.60
N THR A 842 -7.55 2.92 -25.50
CA THR A 842 -6.53 3.44 -26.41
C THR A 842 -5.30 2.53 -26.37
N ALA A 843 -4.65 2.38 -27.53
CA ALA A 843 -3.45 1.59 -27.64
C ALA A 843 -2.24 2.34 -27.05
N ALA A 844 -1.36 1.60 -26.37
CA ALA A 844 -0.02 2.06 -26.00
C ALA A 844 1.01 1.26 -26.79
N THR A 845 1.93 1.96 -27.44
CA THR A 845 3.02 1.34 -28.20
C THR A 845 4.23 1.18 -27.29
N VAL A 846 4.75 -0.04 -27.18
CA VAL A 846 5.97 -0.30 -26.42
C VAL A 846 7.03 -0.92 -27.31
N THR A 847 8.30 -0.65 -27.04
CA THR A 847 9.42 -1.20 -27.79
C THR A 847 10.26 -2.12 -26.92
N VAL A 848 10.35 -3.37 -27.34
CA VAL A 848 11.28 -4.34 -26.75
C VAL A 848 12.54 -4.32 -27.60
N THR A 849 13.62 -3.79 -27.05
CA THR A 849 14.89 -3.68 -27.75
C THR A 849 15.62 -5.02 -27.74
N ALA A 850 16.18 -5.40 -28.88
CA ALA A 850 17.07 -6.55 -28.92
C ALA A 850 18.25 -6.29 -28.02
N VAL A 851 18.56 -7.25 -27.17
CA VAL A 851 19.76 -7.19 -26.37
C VAL A 851 20.93 -7.50 -27.32
N THR A 852 21.70 -6.50 -27.67
CA THR A 852 22.98 -6.68 -28.39
C THR A 852 24.03 -7.13 -27.38
N GLY A 853 23.94 -8.39 -26.96
CA GLY A 853 24.92 -9.00 -26.10
C GLY A 853 25.96 -9.76 -26.93
N THR A 854 27.22 -9.73 -26.51
CA THR A 854 28.24 -10.65 -27.02
C THR A 854 28.06 -12.00 -26.32
N THR A 855 27.85 -13.05 -27.10
CA THR A 855 27.82 -14.41 -26.54
C THR A 855 29.25 -14.96 -26.52
N VAL A 856 29.64 -15.46 -25.36
CA VAL A 856 30.95 -16.11 -25.15
C VAL A 856 30.71 -17.55 -24.71
N VAL A 857 31.35 -18.49 -25.38
CA VAL A 857 31.38 -19.90 -24.99
C VAL A 857 32.72 -20.21 -24.37
N LEU A 858 32.70 -20.66 -23.13
CA LEU A 858 33.89 -21.03 -22.35
C LEU A 858 33.99 -22.55 -22.28
N GLN A 859 34.91 -23.11 -23.05
CA GLN A 859 35.19 -24.54 -23.07
C GLN A 859 36.70 -24.73 -23.22
N ARG A 860 37.32 -25.59 -22.43
CA ARG A 860 38.75 -25.88 -22.53
C ARG A 860 39.12 -26.30 -23.96
N GLY A 861 40.09 -25.60 -24.55
CA GLY A 861 40.56 -25.82 -25.93
C GLY A 861 39.79 -25.08 -27.03
N LEU A 862 38.55 -24.59 -26.75
CA LEU A 862 37.79 -23.83 -27.73
C LEU A 862 38.37 -22.37 -27.80
N ASN A 863 38.75 -21.92 -29.00
CA ASN A 863 39.33 -20.60 -29.24
C ASN A 863 40.53 -20.25 -28.31
N GLY A 864 41.30 -21.29 -27.91
CA GLY A 864 42.44 -21.11 -27.02
C GLY A 864 42.10 -20.94 -25.54
N TYR A 865 40.85 -21.03 -25.15
CA TYR A 865 40.45 -20.89 -23.75
C TYR A 865 40.95 -22.06 -22.90
N ALA A 866 41.69 -21.75 -21.81
CA ALA A 866 42.36 -22.75 -20.97
C ALA A 866 41.99 -22.67 -19.47
N LEU A 867 41.13 -21.72 -19.08
CA LEU A 867 40.84 -21.38 -17.69
C LEU A 867 39.67 -22.18 -17.10
N VAL A 868 39.56 -23.44 -17.46
CA VAL A 868 38.66 -24.40 -16.79
C VAL A 868 39.49 -25.23 -15.81
N SER A 869 39.01 -25.33 -14.59
CA SER A 869 39.55 -26.25 -13.57
C SER A 869 38.42 -27.20 -13.17
N ASP A 870 38.69 -28.49 -13.20
CA ASP A 870 37.76 -29.52 -12.75
C ASP A 870 38.50 -30.68 -12.06
N THR A 871 37.85 -31.27 -11.08
CA THR A 871 38.36 -32.44 -10.35
C THR A 871 37.18 -33.11 -9.64
N PHE A 872 37.42 -34.30 -9.11
CA PHE A 872 36.53 -34.86 -8.09
C PHE A 872 37.28 -35.25 -6.84
N LEU A 873 36.72 -35.06 -5.70
CA LEU A 873 37.26 -35.44 -4.40
C LEU A 873 36.83 -36.88 -4.10
N ASP A 874 37.81 -37.73 -3.77
CA ASP A 874 37.62 -39.17 -3.58
C ASP A 874 37.80 -39.56 -2.11
N LYS A 875 36.68 -39.91 -1.46
CA LYS A 875 36.66 -40.35 -0.06
C LYS A 875 37.48 -41.63 0.20
N ASN A 876 37.51 -42.50 -0.78
CA ASN A 876 38.21 -43.77 -0.65
C ASN A 876 39.76 -43.63 -0.77
N LEU A 877 40.20 -42.55 -1.44
CA LEU A 877 41.61 -42.19 -1.63
C LEU A 877 41.86 -40.73 -1.22
N GLN A 878 41.69 -40.45 0.06
CA GLN A 878 41.55 -39.13 0.65
C GLN A 878 42.69 -38.14 0.39
N THR A 879 43.88 -38.64 0.10
CA THR A 879 45.08 -37.84 -0.18
C THR A 879 45.46 -37.79 -1.66
N THR A 880 44.67 -38.43 -2.53
CA THR A 880 44.96 -38.53 -3.96
C THR A 880 44.31 -37.36 -4.71
N VAL A 881 45.13 -36.72 -5.54
CA VAL A 881 44.65 -35.67 -6.47
C VAL A 881 44.04 -36.32 -7.71
N ARG A 882 42.88 -35.80 -8.14
CA ARG A 882 42.10 -36.31 -9.27
C ARG A 882 41.95 -35.32 -10.44
N GLY A 883 42.70 -34.22 -10.44
CA GLY A 883 42.53 -33.14 -11.41
C GLY A 883 42.78 -33.45 -12.88
N ALA A 884 43.43 -34.60 -13.20
CA ALA A 884 43.70 -34.97 -14.58
C ALA A 884 42.84 -36.19 -15.04
N MET A 885 41.87 -36.59 -14.26
CA MET A 885 41.06 -37.79 -14.52
C MET A 885 39.73 -37.48 -15.22
N THR A 886 39.33 -38.36 -16.12
CA THR A 886 38.03 -38.39 -16.79
C THR A 886 37.43 -39.79 -16.69
N PRO A 887 36.10 -39.90 -16.49
CA PRO A 887 35.11 -38.86 -16.26
C PRO A 887 35.19 -38.28 -14.84
N LEU A 888 34.49 -37.20 -14.60
CA LEU A 888 34.21 -36.70 -13.26
C LEU A 888 33.18 -37.63 -12.62
N TYR A 889 33.50 -38.18 -11.47
CA TYR A 889 32.58 -39.06 -10.73
C TYR A 889 31.78 -38.29 -9.72
N LEU A 890 30.43 -38.45 -9.74
CA LEU A 890 29.48 -37.91 -8.80
C LEU A 890 28.80 -39.02 -8.02
N ASP A 891 28.90 -38.99 -6.69
CA ASP A 891 28.24 -39.91 -5.77
C ASP A 891 28.14 -39.24 -4.39
N SER A 892 26.96 -39.20 -3.83
CA SER A 892 26.70 -38.52 -2.55
C SER A 892 27.50 -39.11 -1.37
N ALA A 893 27.98 -40.36 -1.48
CA ALA A 893 28.69 -41.05 -0.41
C ALA A 893 30.23 -41.02 -0.59
N ALA A 894 30.73 -40.98 -1.85
CA ALA A 894 32.12 -41.25 -2.14
C ALA A 894 32.84 -40.22 -3.02
N TYR A 895 32.14 -39.54 -3.93
CA TYR A 895 32.78 -38.66 -4.91
C TYR A 895 32.09 -37.32 -5.02
N THR A 896 32.86 -36.23 -4.91
CA THR A 896 32.36 -34.84 -5.00
C THR A 896 33.05 -34.08 -6.12
N PRO A 897 32.41 -33.82 -7.28
CA PRO A 897 32.98 -33.03 -8.35
C PRO A 897 33.04 -31.55 -7.99
N LEU A 898 34.12 -30.92 -8.43
CA LEU A 898 34.32 -29.46 -8.38
C LEU A 898 34.61 -29.00 -9.80
N ILE A 899 34.02 -27.84 -10.20
CA ILE A 899 34.23 -27.22 -11.50
C ILE A 899 34.31 -25.72 -11.39
N ARG A 900 35.27 -25.08 -12.10
CA ARG A 900 35.42 -23.62 -12.14
C ARG A 900 35.79 -23.18 -13.55
N PHE A 901 35.29 -22.00 -13.94
CA PHE A 901 35.68 -21.27 -15.15
C PHE A 901 36.25 -19.90 -14.76
N GLY A 902 37.38 -19.51 -15.37
CA GLY A 902 37.85 -18.11 -15.32
C GLY A 902 37.06 -17.30 -16.31
N VAL A 903 35.98 -16.69 -15.85
CA VAL A 903 34.97 -16.01 -16.70
C VAL A 903 35.43 -14.58 -17.04
N PHE A 904 35.89 -13.84 -16.06
CA PHE A 904 36.10 -12.41 -16.15
C PHE A 904 37.54 -12.04 -16.45
N GLN A 905 37.74 -10.83 -17.03
CA GLN A 905 39.10 -10.33 -17.35
C GLN A 905 40.02 -10.28 -16.13
N ALA A 906 39.49 -9.99 -14.96
CA ALA A 906 40.24 -10.04 -13.70
C ALA A 906 40.76 -11.47 -13.36
N GLU A 907 40.21 -12.48 -13.95
CA GLU A 907 40.61 -13.91 -13.81
C GLU A 907 41.39 -14.40 -15.04
N GLY A 908 41.61 -13.52 -16.02
CA GLY A 908 42.21 -13.85 -17.32
C GLY A 908 41.19 -14.35 -18.37
N GLY A 909 39.89 -14.32 -18.05
CA GLY A 909 38.80 -14.73 -18.93
C GLY A 909 38.41 -13.65 -19.95
N PRO A 910 37.52 -13.96 -20.88
CA PRO A 910 37.15 -13.05 -21.96
C PRO A 910 36.05 -12.02 -21.61
N VAL A 911 35.31 -12.23 -20.53
CA VAL A 911 34.18 -11.34 -20.16
C VAL A 911 34.70 -10.14 -19.37
N PRO A 912 34.33 -8.90 -19.71
CA PRO A 912 34.72 -7.73 -18.93
C PRO A 912 34.23 -7.84 -17.46
N THR A 913 35.09 -7.43 -16.52
CA THR A 913 34.72 -7.33 -15.11
C THR A 913 33.66 -6.24 -14.97
N GLY A 914 32.58 -6.51 -14.19
CA GLY A 914 31.45 -5.60 -14.07
C GLY A 914 30.44 -5.64 -15.23
N ALA A 915 30.57 -6.60 -16.16
CA ALA A 915 29.62 -6.75 -17.26
C ALA A 915 28.21 -7.13 -16.74
N THR A 916 27.18 -6.59 -17.39
CA THR A 916 25.81 -7.03 -17.16
C THR A 916 25.57 -8.36 -17.87
N ILE A 917 25.24 -9.39 -17.13
CA ILE A 917 25.03 -10.75 -17.63
C ILE A 917 23.56 -10.96 -17.96
N GLN A 918 23.27 -11.11 -19.23
CA GLN A 918 21.90 -11.32 -19.73
C GLN A 918 21.44 -12.77 -19.50
N SER A 919 22.33 -13.71 -19.78
CA SER A 919 22.12 -15.12 -19.50
C SER A 919 23.45 -15.84 -19.38
N ALA A 920 23.50 -16.84 -18.53
CA ALA A 920 24.65 -17.75 -18.42
C ALA A 920 24.15 -19.16 -18.14
N THR A 921 24.61 -20.12 -18.92
CA THR A 921 24.29 -21.53 -18.74
C THR A 921 25.56 -22.35 -18.57
N LEU A 922 25.56 -23.23 -17.59
CA LEU A 922 26.58 -24.28 -17.44
C LEU A 922 26.02 -25.58 -18.04
N GLN A 923 26.77 -26.17 -18.97
CA GLN A 923 26.38 -27.42 -19.61
C GLN A 923 27.39 -28.50 -19.28
N LEU A 924 26.90 -29.62 -18.78
CA LEU A 924 27.69 -30.82 -18.49
C LEU A 924 27.13 -32.00 -19.26
N TYR A 925 27.99 -32.80 -19.93
CA TYR A 925 27.57 -34.03 -20.57
C TYR A 925 27.66 -35.16 -19.57
N LYS A 926 26.50 -35.73 -19.17
CA LYS A 926 26.43 -36.89 -18.32
C LYS A 926 26.49 -38.20 -19.14
N GLN A 927 27.13 -39.18 -18.59
CA GLN A 927 27.20 -40.51 -19.21
C GLN A 927 26.12 -41.44 -18.64
N TYR A 928 26.09 -41.64 -17.33
CA TYR A 928 25.10 -42.48 -16.65
C TYR A 928 24.79 -41.84 -15.29
N TYR A 929 23.59 -41.39 -15.10
CA TYR A 929 23.11 -40.81 -13.85
C TYR A 929 21.60 -40.47 -13.96
N ASP A 930 20.82 -40.81 -12.94
CA ASP A 930 19.37 -40.67 -12.95
C ASP A 930 18.79 -40.05 -11.67
N ASP A 931 19.62 -39.38 -10.89
CA ASP A 931 19.22 -38.72 -9.65
C ASP A 931 19.23 -37.18 -9.78
N THR A 932 18.92 -36.50 -8.67
CA THR A 932 18.91 -35.05 -8.61
C THR A 932 20.30 -34.47 -8.39
N ILE A 933 20.76 -33.64 -9.32
CA ILE A 933 22.02 -32.90 -9.22
C ILE A 933 21.77 -31.54 -8.61
N ARG A 934 22.56 -31.19 -7.59
CA ARG A 934 22.60 -29.86 -6.99
C ARG A 934 23.92 -29.16 -7.35
N LEU A 935 23.81 -27.91 -7.82
CA LEU A 935 24.96 -27.09 -8.16
C LEU A 935 25.13 -26.03 -7.08
N ASN A 936 26.05 -26.22 -6.14
CA ASN A 936 26.30 -25.29 -5.05
C ASN A 936 27.59 -24.49 -5.28
N PRO A 937 27.54 -23.13 -5.16
CA PRO A 937 28.74 -22.32 -5.31
C PRO A 937 29.71 -22.55 -4.16
N LEU A 938 30.99 -22.67 -4.50
CA LEU A 938 32.06 -22.82 -3.51
C LEU A 938 32.40 -21.49 -2.86
N LEU A 939 32.69 -21.52 -1.57
CA LEU A 939 33.07 -20.37 -0.75
C LEU A 939 34.56 -20.35 -0.41
N LYS A 940 35.30 -21.43 -0.81
CA LYS A 940 36.71 -21.61 -0.50
C LYS A 940 37.49 -21.86 -1.79
N PRO A 941 38.62 -21.16 -1.99
CA PRO A 941 39.49 -21.41 -3.14
C PRO A 941 40.10 -22.83 -3.13
N TRP A 942 40.30 -23.37 -4.31
CA TRP A 942 40.91 -24.67 -4.52
C TRP A 942 41.76 -24.69 -5.78
N VAL A 943 42.63 -25.69 -5.88
CA VAL A 943 43.58 -25.83 -7.00
C VAL A 943 43.44 -27.25 -7.56
N GLU A 944 43.17 -27.37 -8.88
CA GLU A 944 42.86 -28.62 -9.59
C GLU A 944 43.87 -29.74 -9.34
N ASN A 945 45.15 -29.44 -9.43
CA ASN A 945 46.23 -30.42 -9.26
C ASN A 945 46.74 -30.56 -7.81
N GLN A 946 45.99 -30.05 -6.83
CA GLN A 946 46.31 -30.11 -5.40
C GLN A 946 45.10 -30.52 -4.53
N ALA A 947 43.90 -30.35 -5.06
CA ALA A 947 42.69 -30.67 -4.31
C ALA A 947 42.54 -32.17 -4.10
N THR A 948 42.29 -32.54 -2.86
CA THR A 948 42.05 -33.91 -2.40
C THR A 948 40.79 -33.95 -1.52
N TRP A 949 40.37 -35.13 -1.06
CA TRP A 949 39.25 -35.20 -0.11
C TRP A 949 39.50 -34.41 1.16
N LEU A 950 40.75 -34.31 1.62
CA LEU A 950 41.13 -33.58 2.85
C LEU A 950 41.51 -32.12 2.62
N LEU A 951 42.04 -31.76 1.47
CA LEU A 951 42.65 -30.45 1.21
C LEU A 951 42.02 -29.77 0.01
N SER A 952 41.78 -28.46 0.10
CA SER A 952 41.38 -27.63 -1.04
C SER A 952 42.57 -27.27 -1.93
N GLN A 953 43.71 -27.14 -1.32
CA GLN A 953 45.05 -27.02 -1.95
C GLN A 953 46.10 -27.40 -0.94
N THR A 954 47.35 -27.52 -1.39
CA THR A 954 48.50 -27.96 -0.55
C THR A 954 48.54 -27.14 0.77
N GLY A 955 48.44 -27.84 1.88
CA GLY A 955 48.52 -27.23 3.22
C GLY A 955 47.23 -26.56 3.72
N ILE A 956 46.16 -26.49 2.91
CA ILE A 956 44.89 -25.85 3.30
C ILE A 956 43.76 -26.90 3.32
N PRO A 957 43.29 -27.33 4.48
CA PRO A 957 42.20 -28.29 4.59
C PRO A 957 40.88 -27.70 4.22
N TRP A 958 39.94 -28.54 3.71
CA TRP A 958 38.53 -28.23 3.72
C TRP A 958 38.05 -28.02 5.17
N THR A 959 37.05 -27.21 5.38
CA THR A 959 36.43 -27.05 6.73
C THR A 959 35.81 -28.40 7.15
N THR A 960 35.19 -29.07 6.21
CA THR A 960 34.76 -30.46 6.35
C THR A 960 35.29 -31.24 5.15
N ALA A 961 35.92 -32.42 5.38
CA ALA A 961 36.48 -33.22 4.35
C ALA A 961 35.49 -33.55 3.22
N GLY A 962 35.94 -33.50 1.95
CA GLY A 962 35.08 -33.63 0.77
C GLY A 962 34.40 -32.34 0.33
N ALA A 963 34.90 -31.17 0.76
CA ALA A 963 34.30 -29.88 0.54
C ALA A 963 32.86 -29.85 1.08
N ALA A 964 32.63 -30.47 2.24
CA ALA A 964 31.28 -30.73 2.75
C ALA A 964 30.81 -29.74 3.84
N GLY A 965 31.59 -28.71 4.16
CA GLY A 965 31.21 -27.69 5.14
C GLY A 965 30.21 -26.70 4.56
N VAL A 966 28.92 -26.82 4.95
CA VAL A 966 27.86 -25.91 4.57
C VAL A 966 28.12 -24.52 5.17
N GLY A 967 28.03 -23.47 4.39
CA GLY A 967 28.31 -22.11 4.82
C GLY A 967 29.79 -21.77 4.98
N SER A 968 30.70 -22.73 4.83
CA SER A 968 32.15 -22.51 4.96
C SER A 968 32.94 -22.99 3.77
N ASP A 969 32.64 -24.20 3.23
CA ASP A 969 33.26 -24.73 2.01
C ASP A 969 32.38 -24.41 0.78
N TYR A 970 31.05 -24.49 0.94
CA TYR A 970 30.07 -24.13 -0.10
C TYR A 970 28.83 -23.46 0.49
N ALA A 971 28.12 -22.73 -0.35
CA ALA A 971 26.89 -22.02 0.06
C ALA A 971 25.75 -23.01 0.34
N SER A 972 24.94 -22.73 1.36
CA SER A 972 23.78 -23.52 1.76
C SER A 972 22.70 -23.60 0.68
N SER A 973 22.54 -22.54 -0.13
CA SER A 973 21.64 -22.50 -1.27
C SER A 973 22.33 -22.97 -2.55
N ALA A 974 21.73 -23.88 -3.27
CA ALA A 974 22.19 -24.27 -4.61
C ALA A 974 21.76 -23.20 -5.63
N ASP A 975 22.63 -22.92 -6.61
CA ASP A 975 22.29 -22.07 -7.76
C ASP A 975 21.29 -22.77 -8.70
N ALA A 976 21.38 -24.10 -8.80
CA ALA A 976 20.41 -24.88 -9.56
C ALA A 976 20.25 -26.29 -8.98
N VAL A 977 19.06 -26.85 -9.14
CA VAL A 977 18.72 -28.23 -8.76
C VAL A 977 17.98 -28.87 -9.94
N ILE A 978 18.49 -29.95 -10.49
CA ILE A 978 17.93 -30.60 -11.68
C ILE A 978 17.84 -32.10 -11.46
N SER A 979 16.67 -32.68 -11.67
CA SER A 979 16.51 -34.14 -11.78
C SER A 979 16.69 -34.57 -13.24
N VAL A 980 17.55 -35.56 -13.47
CA VAL A 980 17.94 -35.98 -14.81
C VAL A 980 17.52 -37.42 -15.08
N PRO A 981 17.08 -37.77 -16.33
CA PRO A 981 16.79 -39.14 -16.69
C PRO A 981 18.11 -39.94 -16.84
N PHE A 982 18.02 -41.26 -16.74
CA PHE A 982 19.20 -42.15 -16.79
C PHE A 982 20.02 -42.07 -18.10
N ASN A 983 19.40 -41.80 -19.22
CA ASN A 983 20.05 -41.76 -20.53
C ASN A 983 21.18 -40.73 -20.62
N PRO A 984 22.29 -41.05 -21.34
CA PRO A 984 23.36 -40.07 -21.61
C PRO A 984 22.84 -38.82 -22.32
N GLY A 985 23.38 -37.66 -21.95
CA GLY A 985 22.99 -36.40 -22.60
C GLY A 985 23.51 -35.16 -21.90
N TRP A 986 23.27 -34.00 -22.52
CA TRP A 986 23.61 -32.71 -21.93
C TRP A 986 22.62 -32.33 -20.82
N VAL A 987 23.16 -31.86 -19.71
CA VAL A 987 22.44 -31.24 -18.61
C VAL A 987 22.79 -29.77 -18.57
N THR A 988 21.80 -28.92 -18.55
CA THR A 988 21.94 -27.45 -18.59
C THR A 988 21.45 -26.86 -17.30
N PHE A 989 22.31 -26.07 -16.65
CA PHE A 989 22.02 -25.32 -15.43
C PHE A 989 21.96 -23.83 -15.78
N ASP A 990 20.89 -23.13 -15.37
CA ASP A 990 20.90 -21.68 -15.40
C ASP A 990 21.74 -21.17 -14.22
N VAL A 991 22.79 -20.43 -14.54
CA VAL A 991 23.70 -19.84 -13.55
C VAL A 991 23.81 -18.33 -13.69
N THR A 992 22.83 -17.71 -14.35
CA THR A 992 22.83 -16.28 -14.69
C THR A 992 23.03 -15.41 -13.45
N ALA A 993 22.24 -15.62 -12.40
CA ALA A 993 22.33 -14.86 -11.16
C ALA A 993 23.70 -14.97 -10.49
N ARG A 994 24.28 -16.17 -10.48
CA ARG A 994 25.62 -16.39 -9.90
C ARG A 994 26.72 -15.74 -10.71
N ILE A 995 26.67 -15.88 -12.02
CA ILE A 995 27.65 -15.23 -12.89
C ILE A 995 27.55 -13.69 -12.78
N GLN A 996 26.35 -13.14 -12.62
CA GLN A 996 26.20 -11.70 -12.36
C GLN A 996 26.83 -11.28 -11.01
N GLN A 997 26.65 -12.07 -9.95
CA GLN A 997 27.32 -11.79 -8.66
C GLN A 997 28.84 -11.80 -8.81
N TRP A 998 29.39 -12.78 -9.54
CA TRP A 998 30.81 -12.83 -9.79
C TRP A 998 31.28 -11.75 -10.77
N ALA A 999 30.44 -11.26 -11.67
CA ALA A 999 30.77 -10.08 -12.49
C ALA A 999 31.02 -8.84 -11.62
N ASN A 1000 30.21 -8.69 -10.56
CA ASN A 1000 30.35 -7.60 -9.59
C ASN A 1000 31.56 -7.77 -8.66
N ASN A 1001 31.92 -9.03 -8.33
CA ASN A 1001 33.07 -9.36 -7.50
C ASN A 1001 33.71 -10.69 -7.92
N SER A 1002 34.57 -10.68 -8.94
CA SER A 1002 35.21 -11.88 -9.51
C SER A 1002 36.16 -12.62 -8.54
N SER A 1003 36.64 -11.95 -7.47
CA SER A 1003 37.48 -12.58 -6.45
C SER A 1003 36.75 -13.69 -5.67
N THR A 1004 35.42 -13.76 -5.74
CA THR A 1004 34.61 -14.79 -5.10
C THR A 1004 34.25 -15.96 -6.03
N ASN A 1005 34.71 -15.94 -7.27
CA ASN A 1005 34.54 -17.07 -8.20
C ASN A 1005 35.45 -18.22 -7.85
N PHE A 1006 35.00 -19.09 -6.98
CA PHE A 1006 35.67 -20.35 -6.69
C PHE A 1006 35.02 -21.56 -7.43
N GLY A 1007 34.05 -21.30 -8.32
CA GLY A 1007 33.34 -22.32 -9.07
C GLY A 1007 32.24 -22.99 -8.24
N TRP A 1008 31.90 -24.22 -8.66
CA TRP A 1008 30.79 -24.97 -8.05
C TRP A 1008 31.25 -26.37 -7.59
N ARG A 1009 30.50 -26.83 -6.61
CA ARG A 1009 30.46 -28.23 -6.16
C ARG A 1009 29.15 -28.85 -6.65
N LEU A 1010 29.26 -30.09 -7.20
CA LEU A 1010 28.08 -30.89 -7.49
C LEU A 1010 27.90 -31.91 -6.40
#